data_48baccdf8b13ecf956e39edc3a3e85cb
#
_entry.id   48baccdf8b13ecf956e39edc3a3e85cb
#
_cell.length_a   1.000
_cell.length_b   1.000
_cell.length_c   1.000
_cell.angle_alpha   90.00
_cell.angle_beta   90.00
_cell.angle_gamma   90.00
#
_symmetry.space_group_name_H-M   'P 1'
#
loop_
_entity.id
_entity.type
_entity.pdbx_description
1 polymer ?
#
loop_
_entity_poly.entity_id
_entity_poly.type
_entity_poly.pdbx_seq_one_letter_code
_entity_poly.pdbx_strand_id
1 'polypeptide(L)'
;MLRPERMSKVSVTGSKAVMDDVVETVHGLNLLDVTEYDGSWEGFDPGDPAAGAEESSGRLVTVRALESILDLDANDAGPTRIVTDDALDEELSEIQDRVNGLDDRRKELESEIRAIDDDLDTIEPFRDLGIDLDLLSGYDTLEVAVGTGDRSAVEAALDGAAAIDAYEVFTGSDTLGIFARPAADADADVLDDVLVGANFTAIEIPDAEGSPEEYADKREHERDRLESELDTVDAELESEKTDAAGFLLAAEEKLSIDVQRTEAPLSFATTDNAFIAEGWIPSEEFLEFEAAIEDAVGERVEIEELERARFSADGTDHVREDVPAEPGGSGGEVGSPAAADGGAAEARADGGSPVVMDDDEPPTVQDNPGVVKPFEVLVEAVSRPSYREFDPTIVLFLTFPAFFGFMIGDLGYGIVYAAIGYFLYTNFEDRPAFRSMGGVTLAAGIFTAIFGILYGEIFGLHLIATYLWEGVVGLAHAPIEKGLSPAGVDWARGWLVVSVLVGIFHLNVAWLFGFIEDLELHDLEHAVYENGSWLLMMNGLWVWVFSDALAGVAPEFIYTTFTADGVLPLGFAGFPTMALFTIPVVDAPFTLPLLVFLIGFVLLAVGEPIEAIEFLNVLVNVLSYTRIAAVLLAKAGMAFTVNLLFFGVYVTESGADAEWHFGLGHMPEVGTMSSGHEVTEILFGGLVHGSAATILVGVLVLVIGHLLVLALGVTSAGLQAVRLEYVEFFNKFFDGGGREYEPFGYDRQFTTED
;
A
#
# COMPACT_ATOMS: atom_id res chain seq x y z
N MET A 1 16.24 15.45 -8.62
CA MET A 1 16.53 14.18 -7.94
C MET A 1 16.35 14.20 -6.42
N LEU A 2 16.89 15.18 -5.68
CA LEU A 2 16.66 15.31 -4.23
C LEU A 2 15.71 16.45 -3.88
N ARG A 3 15.29 17.22 -4.85
CA ARG A 3 14.31 18.29 -4.73
C ARG A 3 13.25 18.10 -5.81
N PRO A 4 12.01 18.52 -5.57
CA PRO A 4 10.95 18.47 -6.57
C PRO A 4 11.29 19.35 -7.78
N GLU A 5 10.51 19.23 -8.84
CA GLU A 5 10.57 20.12 -9.98
C GLU A 5 10.23 21.55 -9.57
N ARG A 6 10.89 22.52 -10.20
CA ARG A 6 10.65 23.94 -9.86
C ARG A 6 9.35 24.41 -10.47
N MET A 7 8.48 24.97 -9.64
CA MET A 7 7.16 25.45 -10.03
C MET A 7 7.13 26.97 -10.15
N SER A 8 6.37 27.48 -11.13
CA SER A 8 6.07 28.90 -11.29
C SER A 8 4.57 29.12 -11.14
N LYS A 9 4.19 30.13 -10.36
CA LYS A 9 2.83 30.63 -10.31
C LYS A 9 2.60 31.58 -11.47
N VAL A 10 1.57 31.36 -12.26
CA VAL A 10 1.24 32.13 -13.42
C VAL A 10 -0.16 32.72 -13.31
N SER A 11 -0.37 33.89 -13.90
CA SER A 11 -1.68 34.55 -14.06
C SER A 11 -1.99 34.69 -15.53
N VAL A 12 -3.21 34.33 -15.90
CA VAL A 12 -3.76 34.52 -17.24
C VAL A 12 -4.95 35.46 -17.12
N THR A 13 -4.74 36.71 -17.55
CA THR A 13 -5.76 37.78 -17.47
C THR A 13 -6.28 38.13 -18.84
N GLY A 14 -7.59 38.13 -19.04
CA GLY A 14 -8.16 38.40 -20.35
C GLY A 14 -9.61 38.84 -20.35
N SER A 15 -10.11 39.13 -21.56
CA SER A 15 -11.53 39.43 -21.76
C SER A 15 -12.37 38.17 -21.71
N LYS A 16 -13.53 38.21 -21.04
CA LYS A 16 -14.52 37.09 -21.06
C LYS A 16 -14.88 36.61 -22.47
N ALA A 17 -14.72 37.45 -23.49
CA ALA A 17 -15.05 37.08 -24.88
C ALA A 17 -14.07 36.02 -25.49
N VAL A 18 -12.93 35.78 -24.87
CA VAL A 18 -11.93 34.80 -25.32
C VAL A 18 -11.66 33.72 -24.25
N MET A 19 -12.45 33.74 -23.19
CA MET A 19 -12.25 32.80 -22.06
C MET A 19 -12.37 31.35 -22.49
N ASP A 20 -13.38 31.02 -23.33
CA ASP A 20 -13.59 29.65 -23.82
C ASP A 20 -12.40 29.17 -24.66
N ASP A 21 -11.85 30.03 -25.56
CA ASP A 21 -10.66 29.70 -26.35
C ASP A 21 -9.42 29.48 -25.48
N VAL A 22 -9.28 30.27 -24.40
CA VAL A 22 -8.19 30.12 -23.42
C VAL A 22 -8.36 28.83 -22.64
N VAL A 23 -9.54 28.53 -22.13
CA VAL A 23 -9.83 27.29 -21.40
C VAL A 23 -9.54 26.07 -22.27
N GLU A 24 -9.95 26.09 -23.54
CA GLU A 24 -9.66 25.01 -24.48
C GLU A 24 -8.16 24.80 -24.70
N THR A 25 -7.42 25.90 -24.89
CA THR A 25 -5.97 25.86 -25.10
C THR A 25 -5.24 25.34 -23.85
N VAL A 26 -5.55 25.91 -22.69
CA VAL A 26 -4.94 25.52 -21.41
C VAL A 26 -5.22 24.06 -21.09
N HIS A 27 -6.46 23.61 -21.30
CA HIS A 27 -6.85 22.22 -21.12
C HIS A 27 -6.11 21.27 -22.08
N GLY A 28 -5.90 21.71 -23.34
CA GLY A 28 -5.16 20.94 -24.32
C GLY A 28 -3.65 20.82 -24.02
N LEU A 29 -3.07 21.82 -23.35
CA LEU A 29 -1.68 21.79 -22.90
C LEU A 29 -1.46 20.84 -21.70
N ASN A 30 -2.46 20.69 -20.84
CA ASN A 30 -2.37 19.86 -19.64
C ASN A 30 -1.17 20.23 -18.74
N LEU A 31 -0.96 21.55 -18.52
CA LEU A 31 0.20 22.08 -17.80
C LEU A 31 -0.18 22.92 -16.59
N LEU A 32 -1.34 23.59 -16.58
CA LEU A 32 -1.73 24.50 -15.51
C LEU A 32 -2.52 23.79 -14.41
N ASP A 33 -1.96 23.70 -13.23
CA ASP A 33 -2.69 23.32 -12.01
C ASP A 33 -3.41 24.56 -11.48
N VAL A 34 -4.71 24.63 -11.75
CA VAL A 34 -5.54 25.84 -11.50
C VAL A 34 -5.77 26.02 -10.01
N THR A 35 -5.48 27.20 -9.50
CA THR A 35 -5.80 27.60 -8.13
C THR A 35 -7.25 28.08 -8.06
N GLU A 36 -8.05 27.54 -7.15
CA GLU A 36 -9.43 27.98 -6.95
C GLU A 36 -9.48 29.38 -6.37
N TYR A 37 -10.28 30.23 -6.99
CA TYR A 37 -10.50 31.60 -6.50
C TYR A 37 -11.32 31.60 -5.21
N ASP A 38 -10.79 32.18 -4.14
CA ASP A 38 -11.38 32.22 -2.80
C ASP A 38 -12.45 33.33 -2.56
N GLY A 39 -12.69 34.19 -3.56
CA GLY A 39 -13.62 35.29 -3.46
C GLY A 39 -13.09 36.50 -2.66
N SER A 40 -11.79 36.62 -2.39
CA SER A 40 -11.20 37.63 -1.51
C SER A 40 -11.04 39.02 -2.17
N TRP A 41 -11.01 39.10 -3.49
CA TRP A 41 -10.71 40.36 -4.21
C TRP A 41 -11.94 41.27 -4.37
N GLU A 42 -11.80 42.53 -4.03
CA GLU A 42 -12.90 43.50 -4.15
C GLU A 42 -13.26 43.77 -5.62
N GLY A 43 -14.50 43.49 -6.00
CA GLY A 43 -15.02 43.68 -7.36
C GLY A 43 -14.87 42.50 -8.31
N PHE A 44 -14.42 41.36 -7.83
CA PHE A 44 -14.42 40.12 -8.52
C PHE A 44 -15.36 39.12 -7.83
N ASP A 45 -15.99 38.27 -8.62
CA ASP A 45 -16.81 37.17 -8.17
C ASP A 45 -16.28 35.88 -8.82
N PRO A 46 -16.47 34.68 -8.22
CA PRO A 46 -16.24 33.40 -8.92
C PRO A 46 -17.02 33.38 -10.22
N GLY A 47 -16.44 32.78 -11.25
CA GLY A 47 -17.11 32.70 -12.56
C GLY A 47 -18.33 31.78 -12.53
N ASP A 48 -19.17 31.91 -13.55
CA ASP A 48 -20.29 31.01 -13.79
C ASP A 48 -19.85 29.87 -14.72
N PRO A 49 -20.43 28.67 -14.62
CA PRO A 49 -20.18 27.59 -15.56
C PRO A 49 -20.48 28.02 -16.99
N ALA A 50 -19.70 27.55 -17.95
CA ALA A 50 -19.95 27.82 -19.35
C ALA A 50 -21.26 27.14 -19.85
N ALA A 51 -21.76 27.58 -20.99
CA ALA A 51 -22.99 27.04 -21.54
C ALA A 51 -22.84 25.54 -21.85
N GLY A 52 -23.81 24.73 -21.42
CA GLY A 52 -23.80 23.27 -21.61
C GLY A 52 -23.28 22.45 -20.40
N ALA A 53 -22.72 23.08 -19.38
CA ALA A 53 -22.15 22.38 -18.22
C ALA A 53 -23.13 21.38 -17.54
N GLU A 54 -24.38 21.83 -17.29
CA GLU A 54 -25.40 20.98 -16.67
C GLU A 54 -25.78 19.79 -17.55
N GLU A 55 -25.80 19.97 -18.87
CA GLU A 55 -26.14 18.93 -19.85
C GLU A 55 -25.01 17.90 -19.95
N SER A 56 -23.75 18.34 -20.09
CA SER A 56 -22.58 17.44 -20.15
C SER A 56 -22.40 16.66 -18.83
N SER A 57 -22.56 17.32 -17.69
CA SER A 57 -22.49 16.67 -16.38
C SER A 57 -23.61 15.62 -16.21
N GLY A 58 -24.85 15.92 -16.63
CA GLY A 58 -25.95 14.97 -16.59
C GLY A 58 -25.72 13.73 -17.47
N ARG A 59 -25.17 13.92 -18.68
CA ARG A 59 -24.80 12.82 -19.59
C ARG A 59 -23.66 11.99 -19.02
N LEU A 60 -22.64 12.63 -18.43
CA LEU A 60 -21.52 11.94 -17.80
C LEU A 60 -21.97 11.00 -16.66
N VAL A 61 -22.89 11.48 -15.81
CA VAL A 61 -23.49 10.65 -14.76
C VAL A 61 -24.20 9.44 -15.35
N THR A 62 -24.91 9.62 -16.47
CA THR A 62 -25.59 8.52 -17.17
C THR A 62 -24.62 7.50 -17.72
N VAL A 63 -23.54 7.93 -18.38
CA VAL A 63 -22.51 7.04 -18.93
C VAL A 63 -21.86 6.23 -17.83
N ARG A 64 -21.41 6.87 -16.74
CA ARG A 64 -20.80 6.19 -15.59
C ARG A 64 -21.73 5.18 -14.91
N ALA A 65 -23.03 5.47 -14.88
CA ALA A 65 -24.01 4.51 -14.37
C ALA A 65 -24.09 3.26 -15.26
N LEU A 66 -24.08 3.43 -16.60
CA LEU A 66 -24.08 2.31 -17.55
C LEU A 66 -22.79 1.49 -17.49
N GLU A 67 -21.63 2.16 -17.37
CA GLU A 67 -20.34 1.49 -17.16
C GLU A 67 -20.35 0.62 -15.90
N SER A 68 -20.92 1.14 -14.82
CA SER A 68 -21.06 0.39 -13.57
C SER A 68 -21.99 -0.82 -13.69
N ILE A 69 -23.10 -0.71 -14.46
CA ILE A 69 -24.03 -1.84 -14.68
C ILE A 69 -23.36 -2.93 -15.52
N LEU A 70 -22.59 -2.53 -16.54
CA LEU A 70 -21.92 -3.44 -17.46
C LEU A 70 -20.54 -3.93 -16.93
N ASP A 71 -20.08 -3.41 -15.79
CA ASP A 71 -18.75 -3.72 -15.23
C ASP A 71 -17.64 -3.52 -16.28
N LEU A 72 -17.60 -2.31 -16.87
CA LEU A 72 -16.60 -1.93 -17.88
C LEU A 72 -15.27 -1.57 -17.24
N ASP A 73 -14.19 -1.98 -17.88
CA ASP A 73 -12.84 -1.50 -17.57
C ASP A 73 -12.11 -1.00 -18.85
N ALA A 74 -10.96 -0.34 -18.68
CA ALA A 74 -10.20 0.22 -19.78
C ALA A 74 -9.78 -0.81 -20.86
N ASN A 75 -9.72 -2.10 -20.52
CA ASN A 75 -9.36 -3.16 -21.47
C ASN A 75 -10.54 -3.55 -22.39
N ASP A 76 -11.76 -3.18 -22.03
CA ASP A 76 -12.95 -3.43 -22.86
C ASP A 76 -13.05 -2.40 -23.99
N ALA A 77 -12.28 -1.28 -23.94
CA ALA A 77 -12.23 -0.28 -24.99
C ALA A 77 -11.70 -0.88 -26.29
N GLY A 78 -12.36 -0.68 -27.35
CA GLY A 78 -11.88 -0.99 -28.69
C GLY A 78 -10.84 0.04 -29.19
N PRO A 79 -10.63 0.17 -30.50
CA PRO A 79 -9.79 1.24 -31.06
C PRO A 79 -10.40 2.61 -30.75
N THR A 80 -9.52 3.62 -30.60
CA THR A 80 -9.93 5.03 -30.41
C THR A 80 -10.96 5.48 -31.44
N ARG A 81 -11.93 6.27 -31.01
CA ARG A 81 -13.03 6.75 -31.89
C ARG A 81 -13.35 8.22 -31.63
N ILE A 82 -13.99 8.85 -32.64
CA ILE A 82 -14.56 10.17 -32.51
C ILE A 82 -16.01 10.00 -32.02
N VAL A 83 -16.34 10.69 -30.92
CA VAL A 83 -17.72 10.74 -30.38
C VAL A 83 -18.30 12.11 -30.66
N THR A 84 -19.30 12.17 -31.52
CA THR A 84 -20.01 13.42 -31.84
C THR A 84 -21.19 13.66 -30.91
N ASP A 85 -21.67 14.90 -30.83
CA ASP A 85 -22.84 15.24 -29.99
C ASP A 85 -24.12 14.50 -30.46
N ASP A 86 -24.27 14.33 -31.79
CA ASP A 86 -25.37 13.54 -32.36
C ASP A 86 -25.32 12.07 -31.88
N ALA A 87 -24.10 11.48 -31.77
CA ALA A 87 -23.94 10.12 -31.26
C ALA A 87 -24.24 10.05 -29.74
N LEU A 88 -23.90 11.08 -28.99
CA LEU A 88 -24.27 11.17 -27.57
C LEU A 88 -25.76 11.25 -27.36
N ASP A 89 -26.51 11.91 -28.28
CA ASP A 89 -27.96 12.02 -28.19
C ASP A 89 -28.69 10.73 -28.58
N GLU A 90 -28.29 10.11 -29.69
CA GLU A 90 -28.99 8.94 -30.26
C GLU A 90 -28.45 7.62 -29.69
N GLU A 91 -27.12 7.36 -29.78
CA GLU A 91 -26.50 6.07 -29.41
C GLU A 91 -26.54 5.85 -27.90
N LEU A 92 -26.24 6.89 -27.08
CA LEU A 92 -26.32 6.80 -25.63
C LEU A 92 -27.72 6.49 -25.12
N SER A 93 -28.76 7.15 -25.70
CA SER A 93 -30.14 6.91 -25.31
C SER A 93 -30.58 5.48 -25.63
N GLU A 94 -30.18 4.95 -26.78
CA GLU A 94 -30.51 3.57 -27.16
C GLU A 94 -29.86 2.54 -26.27
N ILE A 95 -28.55 2.76 -25.92
CA ILE A 95 -27.81 1.89 -25.00
C ILE A 95 -28.43 1.95 -23.59
N GLN A 96 -28.78 3.14 -23.14
CA GLN A 96 -29.40 3.35 -21.82
C GLN A 96 -30.73 2.58 -21.69
N ASP A 97 -31.59 2.66 -22.70
CA ASP A 97 -32.89 1.97 -22.69
C ASP A 97 -32.69 0.45 -22.64
N ARG A 98 -31.75 -0.09 -23.45
CA ARG A 98 -31.48 -1.55 -23.48
C ARG A 98 -30.86 -2.04 -22.18
N VAL A 99 -29.77 -1.39 -21.71
CA VAL A 99 -29.05 -1.82 -20.51
C VAL A 99 -29.91 -1.70 -19.26
N ASN A 100 -30.64 -0.57 -19.09
CA ASN A 100 -31.52 -0.41 -17.94
C ASN A 100 -32.66 -1.45 -17.97
N GLY A 101 -33.24 -1.74 -19.16
CA GLY A 101 -34.27 -2.76 -19.30
C GLY A 101 -33.80 -4.16 -18.90
N LEU A 102 -32.55 -4.51 -19.25
CA LEU A 102 -31.94 -5.80 -18.86
C LEU A 102 -31.60 -5.83 -17.37
N ASP A 103 -31.05 -4.75 -16.82
CA ASP A 103 -30.70 -4.67 -15.42
C ASP A 103 -31.93 -4.69 -14.49
N ASP A 104 -33.01 -4.02 -14.89
CA ASP A 104 -34.29 -4.10 -14.17
C ASP A 104 -34.82 -5.53 -14.18
N ARG A 105 -34.76 -6.21 -15.35
CA ARG A 105 -35.19 -7.62 -15.46
C ARG A 105 -34.29 -8.56 -14.61
N ARG A 106 -32.97 -8.35 -14.60
CA ARG A 106 -32.04 -9.10 -13.74
C ARG A 106 -32.44 -8.98 -12.28
N LYS A 107 -32.63 -7.75 -11.80
CA LYS A 107 -33.01 -7.46 -10.40
C LYS A 107 -34.36 -8.08 -10.03
N GLU A 108 -35.34 -8.08 -10.95
CA GLU A 108 -36.65 -8.72 -10.76
C GLU A 108 -36.47 -10.23 -10.58
N LEU A 109 -35.74 -10.91 -11.50
CA LEU A 109 -35.46 -12.33 -11.45
C LEU A 109 -34.69 -12.73 -10.16
N GLU A 110 -33.66 -11.98 -9.78
CA GLU A 110 -32.94 -12.21 -8.53
C GLU A 110 -33.83 -12.07 -7.29
N SER A 111 -34.79 -11.15 -7.34
CA SER A 111 -35.76 -10.98 -6.24
C SER A 111 -36.76 -12.15 -6.17
N GLU A 112 -37.22 -12.63 -7.33
CA GLU A 112 -38.12 -13.80 -7.41
C GLU A 112 -37.41 -15.07 -6.95
N ILE A 113 -36.14 -15.29 -7.35
CA ILE A 113 -35.31 -16.44 -6.92
C ILE A 113 -35.14 -16.41 -5.41
N ARG A 114 -34.75 -15.26 -4.84
CA ARG A 114 -34.59 -15.11 -3.38
C ARG A 114 -35.90 -15.43 -2.62
N ALA A 115 -37.06 -15.00 -3.16
CA ALA A 115 -38.32 -15.31 -2.53
C ALA A 115 -38.63 -16.82 -2.57
N ILE A 116 -38.23 -17.52 -3.63
CA ILE A 116 -38.37 -18.97 -3.72
C ILE A 116 -37.41 -19.69 -2.77
N ASP A 117 -36.19 -19.21 -2.64
CA ASP A 117 -35.21 -19.77 -1.68
C ASP A 117 -35.71 -19.62 -0.23
N ASP A 118 -36.29 -18.47 0.12
CA ASP A 118 -36.93 -18.26 1.43
C ASP A 118 -38.13 -19.22 1.64
N ASP A 119 -38.95 -19.48 0.59
CA ASP A 119 -40.03 -20.46 0.63
C ASP A 119 -39.47 -21.89 0.84
N LEU A 120 -38.40 -22.26 0.15
CA LEU A 120 -37.76 -23.58 0.25
C LEU A 120 -37.15 -23.78 1.65
N ASP A 121 -36.49 -22.77 2.20
CA ASP A 121 -35.96 -22.81 3.56
C ASP A 121 -37.08 -22.96 4.61
N THR A 122 -38.21 -22.30 4.37
CA THR A 122 -39.40 -22.39 5.24
C THR A 122 -40.04 -23.78 5.20
N ILE A 123 -40.04 -24.46 4.04
CA ILE A 123 -40.69 -25.78 3.88
C ILE A 123 -39.80 -26.96 4.30
N GLU A 124 -38.47 -26.80 4.36
CA GLU A 124 -37.50 -27.86 4.65
C GLU A 124 -37.80 -28.63 5.97
N PRO A 125 -38.17 -27.96 7.10
CA PRO A 125 -38.57 -28.64 8.32
C PRO A 125 -39.79 -29.55 8.15
N PHE A 126 -40.73 -29.22 7.28
CA PHE A 126 -41.91 -29.98 7.00
C PHE A 126 -41.67 -31.18 6.08
N ARG A 127 -40.71 -31.08 5.15
CA ARG A 127 -40.21 -32.23 4.37
C ARG A 127 -39.64 -33.30 5.28
N ASP A 128 -38.84 -32.88 6.27
CA ASP A 128 -38.23 -33.76 7.27
C ASP A 128 -39.28 -34.50 8.12
N LEU A 129 -40.40 -33.83 8.42
CA LEU A 129 -41.50 -34.37 9.16
C LEU A 129 -42.38 -35.38 8.36
N GLY A 130 -42.48 -35.19 7.03
CA GLY A 130 -43.17 -36.04 6.09
C GLY A 130 -44.71 -36.09 6.27
N ILE A 131 -45.30 -35.02 6.82
CA ILE A 131 -46.77 -34.86 7.02
C ILE A 131 -47.25 -33.84 5.98
N ASP A 132 -48.38 -34.16 5.31
CA ASP A 132 -49.03 -33.25 4.37
C ASP A 132 -49.42 -31.95 5.09
N LEU A 133 -49.19 -30.80 4.42
CA LEU A 133 -49.42 -29.48 5.00
C LEU A 133 -50.87 -29.22 5.37
N ASP A 134 -51.82 -29.77 4.59
CA ASP A 134 -53.25 -29.71 4.88
C ASP A 134 -53.64 -30.35 6.20
N LEU A 135 -52.77 -31.25 6.70
CA LEU A 135 -52.98 -31.95 7.97
C LEU A 135 -52.38 -31.18 9.18
N LEU A 136 -51.72 -30.06 8.90
CA LEU A 136 -51.09 -29.25 9.95
C LEU A 136 -51.97 -28.07 10.40
N SER A 137 -53.04 -27.78 9.69
CA SER A 137 -53.95 -26.65 9.96
C SER A 137 -55.44 -26.98 9.72
N GLY A 138 -56.31 -26.07 10.07
CA GLY A 138 -57.77 -26.16 9.72
C GLY A 138 -58.58 -27.00 10.70
N TYR A 139 -58.13 -27.32 11.88
CA TYR A 139 -58.87 -28.09 12.89
C TYR A 139 -59.63 -27.21 13.87
N ASP A 140 -60.92 -27.53 14.14
CA ASP A 140 -61.70 -26.85 15.18
C ASP A 140 -61.46 -27.44 16.58
N THR A 141 -60.86 -28.65 16.67
CA THR A 141 -60.77 -29.42 17.92
C THR A 141 -59.36 -29.92 18.24
N LEU A 142 -58.41 -29.63 17.41
CA LEU A 142 -56.99 -29.95 17.60
C LEU A 142 -56.17 -28.68 17.44
N GLU A 143 -55.19 -28.55 18.26
CA GLU A 143 -54.09 -27.58 18.10
C GLU A 143 -52.86 -28.30 17.57
N VAL A 144 -52.16 -27.67 16.59
CA VAL A 144 -50.99 -28.24 15.95
C VAL A 144 -49.84 -27.26 16.09
N ALA A 145 -48.71 -27.73 16.53
CA ALA A 145 -47.48 -26.99 16.55
C ALA A 145 -46.38 -27.81 15.88
N VAL A 146 -45.61 -27.12 15.00
CA VAL A 146 -44.42 -27.69 14.39
C VAL A 146 -43.21 -26.86 14.82
N GLY A 147 -42.09 -27.48 15.12
CA GLY A 147 -40.91 -26.77 15.56
C GLY A 147 -39.73 -27.68 15.85
N THR A 148 -38.66 -27.07 16.32
CA THR A 148 -37.42 -27.77 16.71
C THR A 148 -37.36 -27.87 18.24
N GLY A 149 -36.90 -29.01 18.80
CA GLY A 149 -36.78 -29.17 20.21
C GLY A 149 -36.41 -30.56 20.68
N ASP A 150 -36.38 -30.74 22.00
CA ASP A 150 -36.14 -32.06 22.62
C ASP A 150 -37.45 -32.79 22.82
N ARG A 151 -37.65 -33.90 22.10
CA ARG A 151 -38.87 -34.71 22.17
C ARG A 151 -39.22 -35.10 23.61
N SER A 152 -38.24 -35.49 24.41
CA SER A 152 -38.49 -35.96 25.77
C SER A 152 -38.93 -34.81 26.70
N ALA A 153 -38.43 -33.60 26.49
CA ALA A 153 -38.85 -32.41 27.21
C ALA A 153 -40.27 -31.98 26.81
N VAL A 154 -40.59 -32.06 25.52
CA VAL A 154 -41.92 -31.76 24.97
C VAL A 154 -42.97 -32.78 25.52
N GLU A 155 -42.71 -34.09 25.41
CA GLU A 155 -43.60 -35.13 25.94
C GLU A 155 -43.81 -34.97 27.44
N ALA A 156 -42.75 -34.65 28.24
CA ALA A 156 -42.88 -34.41 29.68
C ALA A 156 -43.75 -33.17 30.01
N ALA A 157 -43.66 -32.11 29.18
CA ALA A 157 -44.50 -30.92 29.32
C ALA A 157 -45.98 -31.23 29.01
N LEU A 158 -46.24 -31.97 27.94
CA LEU A 158 -47.58 -32.39 27.53
C LEU A 158 -48.22 -33.35 28.53
N ASP A 159 -47.47 -34.35 29.03
CA ASP A 159 -47.94 -35.30 30.10
C ASP A 159 -48.28 -34.58 31.42
N GLY A 160 -47.58 -33.45 31.71
CA GLY A 160 -47.81 -32.64 32.89
C GLY A 160 -48.97 -31.67 32.79
N ALA A 161 -49.54 -31.46 31.62
CA ALA A 161 -50.55 -30.44 31.32
C ALA A 161 -51.97 -30.97 31.47
N ALA A 162 -52.67 -30.59 32.51
CA ALA A 162 -54.06 -30.96 32.73
C ALA A 162 -55.07 -30.38 31.72
N ALA A 163 -54.60 -29.41 30.93
CA ALA A 163 -55.38 -28.73 29.89
C ALA A 163 -55.33 -29.44 28.52
N ILE A 164 -54.59 -30.56 28.39
CA ILE A 164 -54.51 -31.39 27.18
C ILE A 164 -55.10 -32.78 27.47
N ASP A 165 -56.09 -33.18 26.73
CA ASP A 165 -56.77 -34.48 26.84
C ASP A 165 -55.99 -35.62 26.19
N ALA A 166 -55.41 -35.37 25.06
CA ALA A 166 -54.62 -36.32 24.29
C ALA A 166 -53.64 -35.59 23.36
N TYR A 167 -52.51 -36.21 23.09
CA TYR A 167 -51.55 -35.68 22.13
C TYR A 167 -50.83 -36.81 21.38
N GLU A 168 -50.26 -36.45 20.25
CA GLU A 168 -49.36 -37.28 19.45
C GLU A 168 -48.18 -36.45 18.95
N VAL A 169 -46.96 -36.98 19.06
CA VAL A 169 -45.73 -36.29 18.64
C VAL A 169 -45.07 -37.07 17.49
N PHE A 170 -45.04 -36.48 16.33
CA PHE A 170 -44.31 -36.97 15.18
C PHE A 170 -42.88 -36.38 15.18
N THR A 171 -41.90 -37.16 14.72
CA THR A 171 -40.48 -36.77 14.76
C THR A 171 -39.86 -36.94 13.39
N GLY A 172 -39.31 -35.87 12.85
CA GLY A 172 -38.34 -35.89 11.77
C GLY A 172 -36.89 -36.03 12.29
N SER A 173 -35.89 -35.63 11.54
CA SER A 173 -34.48 -35.62 12.00
C SER A 173 -34.25 -34.61 13.10
N ASP A 174 -34.67 -33.37 12.90
CA ASP A 174 -34.52 -32.24 13.82
C ASP A 174 -35.86 -31.52 14.13
N THR A 175 -36.97 -31.95 13.51
CA THR A 175 -38.28 -31.32 13.60
C THR A 175 -39.27 -32.20 14.34
N LEU A 176 -40.11 -31.58 15.13
CA LEU A 176 -41.22 -32.20 15.85
C LEU A 176 -42.55 -31.62 15.37
N GLY A 177 -43.51 -32.49 15.04
CA GLY A 177 -44.91 -32.13 14.81
C GLY A 177 -45.77 -32.61 15.96
N ILE A 178 -46.47 -31.71 16.64
CA ILE A 178 -47.27 -31.98 17.82
C ILE A 178 -48.71 -31.74 17.49
N PHE A 179 -49.54 -32.76 17.66
CA PHE A 179 -51.02 -32.68 17.56
C PHE A 179 -51.59 -32.87 18.94
N ALA A 180 -52.26 -31.87 19.45
CA ALA A 180 -52.80 -31.89 20.78
C ALA A 180 -54.35 -31.63 20.73
N ARG A 181 -55.09 -32.33 21.56
CA ARG A 181 -56.51 -32.06 21.78
C ARG A 181 -56.64 -31.35 23.11
N PRO A 182 -57.05 -30.09 23.10
CA PRO A 182 -57.35 -29.36 24.33
C PRO A 182 -58.51 -30.02 25.11
N ALA A 183 -58.52 -29.91 26.45
CA ALA A 183 -59.65 -30.29 27.29
C ALA A 183 -60.85 -29.39 27.02
N ALA A 184 -62.07 -29.89 27.29
CA ALA A 184 -63.32 -29.20 26.91
C ALA A 184 -63.53 -27.80 27.54
N ASP A 185 -62.78 -27.47 28.57
CA ASP A 185 -62.78 -26.22 29.34
C ASP A 185 -61.47 -25.45 29.23
N ALA A 186 -60.56 -25.82 28.32
CA ALA A 186 -59.31 -25.15 28.09
C ALA A 186 -59.50 -23.87 27.23
N ASP A 187 -58.68 -22.87 27.47
CA ASP A 187 -58.63 -21.66 26.67
C ASP A 187 -58.09 -21.96 25.25
N ALA A 188 -58.24 -21.06 24.30
CA ALA A 188 -57.61 -21.17 23.02
C ALA A 188 -56.07 -21.00 23.15
N ASP A 189 -55.30 -21.65 22.27
CA ASP A 189 -53.84 -21.58 22.20
C ASP A 189 -53.13 -22.26 23.41
N VAL A 190 -53.76 -23.25 24.03
CA VAL A 190 -53.24 -24.01 25.18
C VAL A 190 -51.93 -24.74 24.86
N LEU A 191 -51.78 -25.21 23.60
CA LEU A 191 -50.58 -25.92 23.18
C LEU A 191 -49.34 -25.01 23.24
N ASP A 192 -49.48 -23.79 22.80
CA ASP A 192 -48.38 -22.82 22.85
C ASP A 192 -47.98 -22.50 24.27
N ASP A 193 -48.95 -22.31 25.17
CA ASP A 193 -48.68 -22.06 26.58
C ASP A 193 -47.98 -23.25 27.28
N VAL A 194 -48.34 -24.48 26.96
CA VAL A 194 -47.72 -25.70 27.49
C VAL A 194 -46.29 -25.89 26.98
N LEU A 195 -46.02 -25.48 25.73
CA LEU A 195 -44.71 -25.60 25.16
C LEU A 195 -43.74 -24.50 25.63
N VAL A 196 -44.22 -23.44 26.28
CA VAL A 196 -43.37 -22.43 26.91
C VAL A 196 -42.49 -23.07 27.98
N GLY A 197 -41.18 -23.08 27.74
CA GLY A 197 -40.19 -23.68 28.66
C GLY A 197 -39.88 -25.16 28.41
N ALA A 198 -40.51 -25.81 27.43
CA ALA A 198 -40.25 -27.19 27.03
C ALA A 198 -39.04 -27.34 26.07
N ASN A 199 -38.18 -26.30 25.95
CA ASN A 199 -37.08 -26.27 25.01
C ASN A 199 -37.54 -26.55 23.54
N PHE A 200 -38.67 -25.96 23.19
CA PHE A 200 -39.31 -26.04 21.87
C PHE A 200 -39.36 -24.67 21.24
N THR A 201 -38.94 -24.59 19.98
CA THR A 201 -39.05 -23.38 19.14
C THR A 201 -40.04 -23.63 18.03
N ALA A 202 -41.18 -22.96 18.09
CA ALA A 202 -42.23 -23.10 17.07
C ALA A 202 -41.76 -22.53 15.70
N ILE A 203 -42.16 -23.22 14.64
CA ILE A 203 -41.99 -22.81 13.25
C ILE A 203 -43.39 -22.51 12.70
N GLU A 204 -43.54 -21.40 11.98
CA GLU A 204 -44.82 -21.02 11.38
C GLU A 204 -45.18 -21.98 10.25
N ILE A 205 -46.40 -22.50 10.29
CA ILE A 205 -46.91 -23.45 9.30
C ILE A 205 -47.24 -22.65 8.03
N PRO A 206 -46.61 -22.93 6.88
CA PRO A 206 -46.89 -22.21 5.65
C PRO A 206 -48.34 -22.48 5.16
N ASP A 207 -48.99 -21.47 4.60
CA ASP A 207 -50.32 -21.57 3.96
C ASP A 207 -50.20 -22.22 2.60
N ALA A 208 -49.92 -23.52 2.58
CA ALA A 208 -49.75 -24.29 1.32
C ALA A 208 -50.51 -25.64 1.45
N GLU A 209 -50.93 -26.20 0.33
CA GLU A 209 -51.68 -27.46 0.27
C GLU A 209 -50.81 -28.60 -0.30
N GLY A 210 -51.03 -29.82 0.19
CA GLY A 210 -50.45 -31.06 -0.31
C GLY A 210 -49.16 -31.48 0.41
N SER A 211 -48.43 -32.39 -0.23
CA SER A 211 -47.16 -32.90 0.31
C SER A 211 -46.08 -31.84 0.31
N PRO A 212 -45.32 -31.65 1.41
CA PRO A 212 -44.15 -30.75 1.42
C PRO A 212 -43.14 -31.05 0.34
N GLU A 213 -42.96 -32.32 0.00
CA GLU A 213 -42.03 -32.77 -1.05
C GLU A 213 -42.50 -32.31 -2.44
N GLU A 214 -43.81 -32.50 -2.77
CA GLU A 214 -44.36 -32.03 -4.04
C GLU A 214 -44.33 -30.49 -4.13
N TYR A 215 -44.54 -29.79 -3.05
CA TYR A 215 -44.42 -28.31 -2.99
C TYR A 215 -43.01 -27.86 -3.25
N ALA A 216 -42.02 -28.46 -2.55
CA ALA A 216 -40.60 -28.14 -2.73
C ALA A 216 -40.14 -28.45 -4.18
N ASP A 217 -40.44 -29.62 -4.72
CA ASP A 217 -40.11 -29.99 -6.08
C ASP A 217 -40.65 -28.96 -7.10
N LYS A 218 -41.86 -28.47 -6.90
CA LYS A 218 -42.47 -27.45 -7.77
C LYS A 218 -41.71 -26.12 -7.66
N ARG A 219 -41.34 -25.69 -6.43
CA ARG A 219 -40.59 -24.46 -6.22
C ARG A 219 -39.18 -24.60 -6.77
N GLU A 220 -38.50 -25.73 -6.58
CA GLU A 220 -37.18 -26.00 -7.17
C GLU A 220 -37.23 -25.91 -8.71
N HIS A 221 -38.24 -26.50 -9.34
CA HIS A 221 -38.41 -26.36 -10.80
C HIS A 221 -38.69 -24.92 -11.25
N GLU A 222 -39.41 -24.14 -10.46
CA GLU A 222 -39.65 -22.72 -10.74
C GLU A 222 -38.38 -21.91 -10.61
N ARG A 223 -37.56 -22.18 -9.56
CA ARG A 223 -36.23 -21.59 -9.38
C ARG A 223 -35.31 -21.91 -10.57
N ASP A 224 -35.17 -23.19 -10.95
CA ASP A 224 -34.34 -23.60 -12.09
C ASP A 224 -34.73 -22.88 -13.38
N ARG A 225 -36.06 -22.63 -13.58
CA ARG A 225 -36.55 -21.86 -14.74
C ARG A 225 -36.11 -20.40 -14.65
N LEU A 226 -36.24 -19.75 -13.49
CA LEU A 226 -35.86 -18.35 -13.29
C LEU A 226 -34.33 -18.18 -13.37
N GLU A 227 -33.56 -19.11 -12.85
CA GLU A 227 -32.10 -19.15 -13.01
C GLU A 227 -31.70 -19.23 -14.48
N SER A 228 -32.37 -20.06 -15.27
CA SER A 228 -32.14 -20.12 -16.73
C SER A 228 -32.52 -18.84 -17.47
N GLU A 229 -33.55 -18.14 -17.01
CA GLU A 229 -33.93 -16.82 -17.54
C GLU A 229 -32.89 -15.77 -17.13
N LEU A 230 -32.37 -15.83 -15.89
CA LEU A 230 -31.31 -14.97 -15.40
C LEU A 230 -30.02 -15.15 -16.19
N ASP A 231 -29.61 -16.40 -16.43
CA ASP A 231 -28.45 -16.71 -17.28
C ASP A 231 -28.59 -16.12 -18.69
N THR A 232 -29.81 -16.06 -19.20
CA THR A 232 -30.09 -15.47 -20.52
C THR A 232 -29.93 -13.95 -20.49
N VAL A 233 -30.43 -13.29 -19.45
CA VAL A 233 -30.33 -11.84 -19.28
C VAL A 233 -28.86 -11.44 -19.06
N ASP A 234 -28.09 -12.22 -18.27
CA ASP A 234 -26.67 -11.99 -18.05
C ASP A 234 -25.87 -12.15 -19.36
N ALA A 235 -26.22 -13.14 -20.20
CA ALA A 235 -25.60 -13.29 -21.52
C ALA A 235 -25.95 -12.12 -22.47
N GLU A 236 -27.16 -11.57 -22.39
CA GLU A 236 -27.56 -10.38 -23.16
C GLU A 236 -26.82 -9.13 -22.66
N LEU A 237 -26.62 -8.96 -21.33
CA LEU A 237 -25.79 -7.89 -20.76
C LEU A 237 -24.32 -8.00 -21.18
N GLU A 238 -23.76 -9.21 -21.21
CA GLU A 238 -22.38 -9.42 -21.69
C GLU A 238 -22.23 -9.13 -23.19
N SER A 239 -23.28 -9.39 -23.98
CA SER A 239 -23.31 -8.98 -25.39
C SER A 239 -23.35 -7.46 -25.54
N GLU A 240 -24.22 -6.78 -24.77
CA GLU A 240 -24.26 -5.31 -24.75
C GLU A 240 -22.94 -4.71 -24.26
N LYS A 241 -22.29 -5.30 -23.24
CA LYS A 241 -20.95 -4.94 -22.81
C LYS A 241 -19.99 -4.91 -23.99
N THR A 242 -19.90 -6.01 -24.74
CA THR A 242 -19.00 -6.12 -25.89
C THR A 242 -19.29 -5.10 -26.99
N ASP A 243 -20.57 -4.83 -27.25
CA ASP A 243 -20.99 -3.94 -28.32
C ASP A 243 -20.88 -2.45 -27.95
N ALA A 244 -21.15 -2.09 -26.68
CA ALA A 244 -21.25 -0.71 -26.23
C ALA A 244 -19.95 -0.18 -25.56
N ALA A 245 -19.05 -1.05 -25.07
CA ALA A 245 -17.89 -0.65 -24.27
C ALA A 245 -17.05 0.45 -24.95
N GLY A 246 -16.69 0.26 -26.22
CA GLY A 246 -15.87 1.23 -26.94
C GLY A 246 -16.56 2.59 -27.14
N PHE A 247 -17.89 2.63 -27.17
CA PHE A 247 -18.64 3.89 -27.21
C PHE A 247 -18.71 4.54 -25.83
N LEU A 248 -19.10 3.78 -24.80
CA LEU A 248 -19.28 4.32 -23.45
C LEU A 248 -17.98 4.89 -22.90
N LEU A 249 -16.85 4.17 -22.99
CA LEU A 249 -15.54 4.65 -22.53
C LEU A 249 -15.07 5.90 -23.30
N ALA A 250 -15.30 5.95 -24.61
CA ALA A 250 -14.99 7.16 -25.39
C ALA A 250 -15.95 8.33 -25.06
N ALA A 251 -17.22 8.04 -24.78
CA ALA A 251 -18.20 9.03 -24.36
C ALA A 251 -17.89 9.56 -22.95
N GLU A 252 -17.48 8.70 -22.04
CA GLU A 252 -17.03 9.07 -20.69
C GLU A 252 -15.85 10.05 -20.77
N GLU A 253 -14.81 9.70 -21.55
CA GLU A 253 -13.63 10.55 -21.73
C GLU A 253 -14.02 11.90 -22.34
N LYS A 254 -14.81 11.92 -23.44
CA LYS A 254 -15.25 13.18 -24.05
C LYS A 254 -16.05 14.05 -23.06
N LEU A 255 -17.02 13.46 -22.39
CA LEU A 255 -17.88 14.19 -21.44
C LEU A 255 -17.11 14.67 -20.22
N SER A 256 -16.11 13.92 -19.74
CA SER A 256 -15.21 14.34 -18.67
C SER A 256 -14.41 15.58 -19.08
N ILE A 257 -13.89 15.60 -20.30
CA ILE A 257 -13.22 16.76 -20.89
C ILE A 257 -14.17 17.96 -21.00
N ASP A 258 -15.37 17.74 -21.53
CA ASP A 258 -16.38 18.80 -21.71
C ASP A 258 -16.82 19.37 -20.35
N VAL A 259 -17.01 18.55 -19.33
CA VAL A 259 -17.34 18.99 -17.96
C VAL A 259 -16.17 19.80 -17.36
N GLN A 260 -14.93 19.31 -17.43
CA GLN A 260 -13.77 20.07 -16.94
C GLN A 260 -13.68 21.44 -17.61
N ARG A 261 -13.83 21.52 -18.93
CA ARG A 261 -13.77 22.78 -19.67
C ARG A 261 -14.92 23.74 -19.32
N THR A 262 -16.13 23.21 -19.17
CA THR A 262 -17.30 24.05 -18.89
C THR A 262 -17.40 24.49 -17.43
N GLU A 263 -16.82 23.77 -16.52
CA GLU A 263 -16.74 24.11 -15.08
C GLU A 263 -15.50 24.91 -14.69
N ALA A 264 -14.45 24.94 -15.52
CA ALA A 264 -13.22 25.69 -15.26
C ALA A 264 -13.43 27.16 -14.84
N PRO A 265 -14.39 27.93 -15.43
CA PRO A 265 -14.63 29.31 -15.02
C PRO A 265 -15.05 29.47 -13.56
N LEU A 266 -15.55 28.42 -12.89
CA LEU A 266 -15.87 28.46 -11.45
C LEU A 266 -14.66 28.75 -10.58
N SER A 267 -13.48 28.33 -11.01
CA SER A 267 -12.20 28.54 -10.31
C SER A 267 -11.56 29.89 -10.64
N PHE A 268 -12.13 30.68 -11.53
CA PHE A 268 -11.55 31.95 -11.97
C PHE A 268 -12.17 33.14 -11.23
N ALA A 269 -11.35 34.17 -11.02
CA ALA A 269 -11.85 35.48 -10.58
C ALA A 269 -12.43 36.25 -11.79
N THR A 270 -13.70 36.64 -11.76
CA THR A 270 -14.36 37.24 -12.90
C THR A 270 -15.04 38.56 -12.57
N THR A 271 -15.13 39.44 -13.57
CA THR A 271 -15.94 40.66 -13.59
C THR A 271 -16.98 40.59 -14.72
N ASP A 272 -17.72 41.64 -15.00
CA ASP A 272 -18.62 41.67 -16.16
C ASP A 272 -17.91 41.42 -17.51
N ASN A 273 -16.65 41.82 -17.64
CA ASN A 273 -15.93 41.82 -18.92
C ASN A 273 -14.58 41.13 -18.95
N ALA A 274 -14.04 40.79 -17.82
CA ALA A 274 -12.71 40.21 -17.67
C ALA A 274 -12.71 38.94 -16.80
N PHE A 275 -11.71 38.11 -16.97
CA PHE A 275 -11.40 36.97 -16.09
C PHE A 275 -9.92 36.99 -15.72
N ILE A 276 -9.59 36.40 -14.63
CA ILE A 276 -8.23 36.09 -14.16
C ILE A 276 -8.23 34.62 -13.70
N ALA A 277 -7.35 33.83 -14.28
CA ALA A 277 -7.06 32.46 -13.85
C ALA A 277 -5.64 32.42 -13.32
N GLU A 278 -5.45 31.90 -12.10
CA GLU A 278 -4.12 31.66 -11.54
C GLU A 278 -3.88 30.18 -11.36
N GLY A 279 -2.61 29.80 -11.34
CA GLY A 279 -2.24 28.40 -11.10
C GLY A 279 -0.74 28.18 -11.16
N TRP A 280 -0.35 26.94 -10.97
CA TRP A 280 1.03 26.52 -10.94
C TRP A 280 1.39 25.69 -12.17
N ILE A 281 2.57 25.95 -12.73
CA ILE A 281 3.15 25.19 -13.85
C ILE A 281 4.61 24.87 -13.54
N PRO A 282 5.19 23.81 -14.13
CA PRO A 282 6.64 23.62 -14.13
C PRO A 282 7.34 24.83 -14.74
N SER A 283 8.35 25.38 -14.06
CA SER A 283 9.01 26.63 -14.50
C SER A 283 9.68 26.52 -15.88
N GLU A 284 10.06 25.32 -16.28
CA GLU A 284 10.68 25.06 -17.60
C GLU A 284 9.67 25.16 -18.75
N GLU A 285 8.36 24.93 -18.46
CA GLU A 285 7.27 24.90 -19.44
C GLU A 285 6.61 26.29 -19.64
N PHE A 286 6.97 27.31 -18.84
CA PHE A 286 6.34 28.63 -18.89
C PHE A 286 6.35 29.26 -20.30
N LEU A 287 7.49 29.19 -21.02
CA LEU A 287 7.60 29.79 -22.35
C LEU A 287 6.75 29.06 -23.41
N GLU A 288 6.57 27.76 -23.27
CA GLU A 288 5.71 26.97 -24.15
C GLU A 288 4.24 27.28 -23.88
N PHE A 289 3.88 27.38 -22.60
CA PHE A 289 2.54 27.78 -22.17
C PHE A 289 2.15 29.17 -22.66
N GLU A 290 3.01 30.18 -22.48
CA GLU A 290 2.81 31.55 -22.96
C GLU A 290 2.62 31.57 -24.49
N ALA A 291 3.55 30.94 -25.25
CA ALA A 291 3.51 30.92 -26.70
C ALA A 291 2.24 30.25 -27.26
N ALA A 292 1.76 29.17 -26.62
CA ALA A 292 0.56 28.46 -27.06
C ALA A 292 -0.71 29.30 -26.89
N ILE A 293 -0.85 30.00 -25.77
CA ILE A 293 -2.01 30.86 -25.53
C ILE A 293 -1.95 32.09 -26.44
N GLU A 294 -0.77 32.70 -26.65
CA GLU A 294 -0.61 33.84 -27.57
C GLU A 294 -0.96 33.44 -29.02
N ASP A 295 -0.61 32.23 -29.45
CA ASP A 295 -0.95 31.73 -30.81
C ASP A 295 -2.45 31.53 -30.97
N ALA A 296 -3.14 31.08 -29.90
CA ALA A 296 -4.57 30.82 -29.93
C ALA A 296 -5.43 32.11 -29.88
N VAL A 297 -5.12 33.05 -29.00
CA VAL A 297 -5.97 34.22 -28.72
C VAL A 297 -5.33 35.57 -29.01
N GLY A 298 -4.02 35.61 -29.30
CA GLY A 298 -3.26 36.84 -29.59
C GLY A 298 -3.16 37.78 -28.37
N GLU A 299 -2.91 39.07 -28.63
CA GLU A 299 -2.73 40.12 -27.64
C GLU A 299 -4.01 40.46 -26.81
N ARG A 300 -5.01 39.57 -26.75
CA ARG A 300 -6.26 39.74 -25.98
C ARG A 300 -6.17 39.22 -24.56
N VAL A 301 -5.10 38.57 -24.23
CA VAL A 301 -4.80 37.96 -22.93
C VAL A 301 -3.39 38.40 -22.54
N GLU A 302 -3.21 38.72 -21.30
CA GLU A 302 -1.93 38.99 -20.65
C GLU A 302 -1.55 37.80 -19.78
N ILE A 303 -0.34 37.30 -19.95
CA ILE A 303 0.19 36.16 -19.21
C ILE A 303 1.39 36.64 -18.43
N GLU A 304 1.34 36.52 -17.13
CA GLU A 304 2.42 36.93 -16.24
C GLU A 304 2.91 35.77 -15.37
N GLU A 305 4.22 35.59 -15.29
CA GLU A 305 4.84 34.76 -14.27
C GLU A 305 4.94 35.57 -12.98
N LEU A 306 4.04 35.30 -12.02
CA LEU A 306 3.92 36.06 -10.79
C LEU A 306 5.08 35.75 -9.83
N GLU A 307 5.32 34.46 -9.60
CA GLU A 307 6.26 33.98 -8.62
C GLU A 307 6.95 32.69 -9.07
N ARG A 308 8.17 32.47 -8.59
CA ARG A 308 8.85 31.17 -8.67
C ARG A 308 9.04 30.58 -7.30
N ALA A 309 8.60 29.34 -7.13
CA ALA A 309 8.80 28.63 -5.89
C ALA A 309 10.29 28.43 -5.61
N ARG A 310 10.71 28.65 -4.35
CA ARG A 310 12.08 28.45 -3.87
C ARG A 310 12.16 27.27 -2.92
N PHE A 311 13.31 26.63 -2.85
CA PHE A 311 13.58 25.58 -1.89
C PHE A 311 14.18 26.08 -0.57
N SER A 312 14.52 27.37 -0.45
CA SER A 312 15.09 27.97 0.75
C SER A 312 14.26 29.13 1.25
N ALA A 313 14.08 29.25 2.58
CA ALA A 313 13.42 30.36 3.21
C ALA A 313 14.46 31.43 3.61
N ASP A 314 14.41 32.59 2.98
CA ASP A 314 15.12 33.80 3.45
C ASP A 314 14.29 34.49 4.55
N GLY A 315 13.97 33.79 5.64
CA GLY A 315 13.40 34.37 6.87
C GLY A 315 11.98 34.93 6.79
N THR A 316 11.25 34.72 5.72
CA THR A 316 9.83 35.05 5.58
C THR A 316 9.05 33.80 5.14
N ASP A 317 7.80 33.67 5.58
CA ASP A 317 6.93 32.50 5.36
C ASP A 317 6.64 32.16 3.88
N HIS A 318 7.16 32.92 2.92
CA HIS A 318 6.93 32.75 1.50
C HIS A 318 8.16 32.15 0.80
N VAL A 319 8.00 30.94 0.31
CA VAL A 319 9.00 30.20 -0.50
C VAL A 319 9.01 30.72 -1.96
N ARG A 320 8.87 32.00 -2.17
CA ARG A 320 8.56 32.60 -3.48
C ARG A 320 9.60 33.64 -3.89
N GLU A 321 9.98 33.68 -5.15
CA GLU A 321 10.84 34.68 -5.75
C GLU A 321 10.01 35.56 -6.70
N ASP A 322 9.82 36.85 -6.36
CA ASP A 322 9.18 37.78 -7.26
C ASP A 322 9.93 37.81 -8.60
N VAL A 323 9.25 37.60 -9.71
CA VAL A 323 9.85 37.72 -11.04
C VAL A 323 9.85 39.20 -11.38
N PRO A 324 11.02 39.81 -11.67
CA PRO A 324 11.05 41.22 -12.11
C PRO A 324 10.29 41.36 -13.42
N ALA A 325 9.31 42.23 -13.51
CA ALA A 325 8.63 42.58 -14.75
C ALA A 325 9.67 42.97 -15.82
N GLU A 326 9.60 42.38 -17.01
CA GLU A 326 10.50 42.73 -18.10
C GLU A 326 10.38 44.21 -18.46
N PRO A 327 11.48 44.90 -18.76
CA PRO A 327 11.47 46.37 -19.07
C PRO A 327 10.99 46.63 -20.51
N GLY A 328 9.71 46.38 -20.79
CA GLY A 328 9.09 46.56 -22.09
C GLY A 328 7.76 47.34 -22.05
N GLY A 329 7.09 47.40 -20.89
CA GLY A 329 5.87 48.16 -20.65
C GLY A 329 6.21 49.58 -20.19
N SER A 330 5.83 50.58 -20.93
CA SER A 330 6.04 52.00 -20.65
C SER A 330 5.31 52.47 -19.40
N GLY A 331 6.00 52.73 -18.31
CA GLY A 331 5.42 53.54 -17.22
C GLY A 331 6.08 53.46 -15.85
N GLY A 332 6.98 54.39 -15.57
CA GLY A 332 7.13 55.00 -14.24
C GLY A 332 8.09 54.32 -13.26
N GLU A 333 9.27 54.93 -13.09
CA GLU A 333 10.16 54.76 -11.93
C GLU A 333 9.42 54.87 -10.61
N VAL A 334 9.53 53.85 -9.76
CA VAL A 334 9.24 53.96 -8.33
C VAL A 334 10.40 53.38 -7.52
N GLY A 335 10.94 54.25 -6.67
CA GLY A 335 12.08 53.99 -5.82
C GLY A 335 11.76 53.03 -4.66
N SER A 336 12.80 52.28 -4.27
CA SER A 336 12.83 51.42 -3.09
C SER A 336 12.21 52.02 -1.83
N PRO A 337 11.37 51.31 -1.11
CA PRO A 337 11.11 51.60 0.29
C PRO A 337 11.92 50.70 1.23
N ALA A 338 12.54 51.35 2.20
CA ALA A 338 13.20 50.75 3.34
C ALA A 338 12.20 50.05 4.27
N ALA A 339 12.71 49.02 4.94
CA ALA A 339 12.04 48.21 5.96
C ALA A 339 11.18 49.03 6.95
N ALA A 340 9.95 48.55 7.20
CA ALA A 340 9.16 48.91 8.39
C ALA A 340 8.17 47.78 8.72
N ASP A 341 8.42 47.23 9.86
CA ASP A 341 7.64 46.61 10.93
C ASP A 341 6.11 46.38 10.73
N GLY A 342 5.74 45.19 11.09
CA GLY A 342 4.45 44.51 11.24
C GLY A 342 3.15 45.36 11.27
N GLY A 343 2.23 45.02 10.40
CA GLY A 343 0.85 45.46 10.46
C GLY A 343 0.09 45.07 9.20
N ALA A 344 -1.07 44.48 9.39
CA ALA A 344 -2.00 44.04 8.36
C ALA A 344 -2.00 44.94 7.09
N ALA A 345 -1.73 44.34 5.93
CA ALA A 345 -1.77 45.03 4.66
C ALA A 345 -3.22 45.29 4.26
N GLU A 346 -3.65 46.53 4.40
CA GLU A 346 -4.83 47.08 3.72
C GLU A 346 -4.53 47.10 2.22
N ALA A 347 -5.37 46.44 1.41
CA ALA A 347 -5.36 46.51 -0.01
C ALA A 347 -5.33 47.94 -0.54
N ARG A 348 -4.27 48.32 -1.26
CA ARG A 348 -4.19 49.58 -2.00
C ARG A 348 -4.45 49.30 -3.46
N ALA A 349 -5.66 49.64 -3.89
CA ALA A 349 -5.96 49.84 -5.28
C ALA A 349 -5.33 51.16 -5.74
N ASP A 350 -4.12 51.17 -6.25
CA ASP A 350 -3.62 52.21 -7.15
C ASP A 350 -2.38 51.72 -7.94
N GLY A 351 -2.58 51.39 -9.22
CA GLY A 351 -1.53 51.31 -10.25
C GLY A 351 -0.57 50.13 -10.14
N GLY A 352 -0.96 48.91 -10.56
CA GLY A 352 -0.08 47.98 -11.21
C GLY A 352 0.79 47.04 -10.37
N SER A 353 0.35 46.59 -9.22
CA SER A 353 0.88 45.31 -8.67
C SER A 353 -0.14 44.21 -8.94
N PRO A 354 0.27 43.10 -9.50
CA PRO A 354 -0.64 41.95 -9.65
C PRO A 354 -1.17 41.56 -8.28
N VAL A 355 -2.49 41.38 -8.17
CA VAL A 355 -3.12 40.82 -6.97
C VAL A 355 -2.93 39.30 -7.09
N VAL A 356 -2.31 38.69 -6.11
CA VAL A 356 -1.99 37.28 -6.06
C VAL A 356 -2.77 36.59 -4.95
N MET A 357 -3.27 35.40 -5.16
CA MET A 357 -3.84 34.58 -4.09
C MET A 357 -2.72 34.08 -3.17
N ASP A 358 -2.71 34.56 -1.92
CA ASP A 358 -1.54 34.46 -1.01
C ASP A 358 -1.37 33.12 -0.29
N ASP A 359 -2.42 32.32 -0.14
CA ASP A 359 -2.42 31.11 0.72
C ASP A 359 -2.22 29.80 -0.05
N ASP A 360 -1.71 29.84 -1.28
CA ASP A 360 -1.57 28.70 -2.16
C ASP A 360 -0.13 28.16 -2.17
N GLU A 361 0.08 26.96 -1.62
CA GLU A 361 1.38 26.30 -1.63
C GLU A 361 1.66 25.66 -3.00
N PRO A 362 2.91 25.75 -3.51
CA PRO A 362 3.28 25.12 -4.77
C PRO A 362 3.10 23.60 -4.71
N PRO A 363 2.51 22.98 -5.74
CA PRO A 363 2.38 21.54 -5.82
C PRO A 363 3.74 20.87 -5.99
N THR A 364 3.85 19.63 -5.55
CA THR A 364 5.09 18.86 -5.58
C THR A 364 5.08 17.86 -6.73
N VAL A 365 5.95 18.07 -7.70
CA VAL A 365 6.27 17.12 -8.77
C VAL A 365 7.61 16.46 -8.46
N GLN A 366 7.62 15.14 -8.25
CA GLN A 366 8.85 14.41 -7.99
C GLN A 366 9.63 14.20 -9.28
N ASP A 367 10.87 14.74 -9.35
CA ASP A 367 11.79 14.57 -10.49
C ASP A 367 12.77 13.41 -10.22
N ASN A 368 12.31 12.17 -10.42
CA ASN A 368 13.12 10.98 -10.24
C ASN A 368 13.46 10.29 -11.57
N PRO A 369 14.71 9.76 -11.71
CA PRO A 369 15.09 8.98 -12.89
C PRO A 369 14.19 7.75 -13.05
N GLY A 370 13.94 7.32 -14.30
CA GLY A 370 13.01 6.24 -14.61
C GLY A 370 13.22 4.92 -13.88
N VAL A 371 14.46 4.61 -13.44
CA VAL A 371 14.76 3.43 -12.61
C VAL A 371 14.42 3.62 -11.13
N VAL A 372 14.33 4.86 -10.65
CA VAL A 372 14.00 5.25 -9.29
C VAL A 372 12.49 5.48 -9.14
N LYS A 373 11.86 6.00 -10.19
CA LYS A 373 10.43 6.35 -10.24
C LYS A 373 9.48 5.29 -9.65
N PRO A 374 9.67 3.96 -9.87
CA PRO A 374 8.80 2.95 -9.23
C PRO A 374 8.77 3.00 -7.70
N PHE A 375 9.77 3.63 -7.05
CA PHE A 375 9.86 3.72 -5.60
C PHE A 375 9.08 4.91 -5.01
N GLU A 376 8.64 5.84 -5.85
CA GLU A 376 7.76 6.95 -5.44
C GLU A 376 6.49 6.42 -4.76
N VAL A 377 5.90 5.34 -5.26
CA VAL A 377 4.72 4.69 -4.64
C VAL A 377 4.93 4.29 -3.18
N LEU A 378 6.17 3.96 -2.78
CA LEU A 378 6.48 3.63 -1.39
C LEU A 378 6.61 4.90 -0.53
N VAL A 379 7.09 6.01 -1.09
CA VAL A 379 7.16 7.30 -0.40
C VAL A 379 5.76 7.87 -0.25
N GLU A 380 4.98 7.91 -1.33
CA GLU A 380 3.58 8.36 -1.34
C GLU A 380 2.67 7.55 -0.43
N ALA A 381 2.99 6.27 -0.17
CA ALA A 381 2.27 5.44 0.80
C ALA A 381 2.35 5.98 2.25
N VAL A 382 3.35 6.79 2.57
CA VAL A 382 3.46 7.53 3.83
C VAL A 382 2.82 8.91 3.66
N SER A 383 3.39 9.70 2.75
CA SER A 383 2.94 11.03 2.37
C SER A 383 3.71 11.49 1.13
N ARG A 384 3.17 12.41 0.36
CA ARG A 384 3.92 13.10 -0.69
C ARG A 384 4.92 14.07 -0.02
N PRO A 385 6.19 14.14 -0.49
CA PRO A 385 7.15 15.12 0.05
C PRO A 385 6.59 16.55 -0.08
N SER A 386 6.74 17.36 0.95
CA SER A 386 6.42 18.77 0.83
C SER A 386 7.40 19.44 -0.16
N TYR A 387 7.01 20.57 -0.72
CA TYR A 387 7.85 21.25 -1.72
C TYR A 387 9.24 21.64 -1.20
N ARG A 388 9.39 21.79 0.12
CA ARG A 388 10.62 22.23 0.81
C ARG A 388 11.54 21.08 1.21
N GLU A 389 11.00 19.87 1.32
CA GLU A 389 11.72 18.70 1.83
C GLU A 389 12.58 18.03 0.77
N PHE A 390 13.56 17.25 1.24
CA PHE A 390 14.27 16.34 0.37
C PHE A 390 13.41 15.12 0.03
N ASP A 391 13.37 14.78 -1.27
CA ASP A 391 12.74 13.56 -1.73
C ASP A 391 13.56 12.33 -1.29
N PRO A 392 13.03 11.49 -0.38
CA PRO A 392 13.74 10.30 0.12
C PRO A 392 13.81 9.16 -0.90
N THR A 393 13.11 9.24 -2.04
CA THR A 393 12.93 8.15 -3.01
C THR A 393 14.24 7.56 -3.49
N ILE A 394 15.26 8.38 -3.74
CA ILE A 394 16.56 7.90 -4.22
C ILE A 394 17.32 7.08 -3.17
N VAL A 395 17.20 7.46 -1.91
CA VAL A 395 17.82 6.70 -0.79
C VAL A 395 17.05 5.40 -0.60
N LEU A 396 15.73 5.46 -0.61
CA LEU A 396 14.86 4.29 -0.54
C LEU A 396 15.14 3.28 -1.66
N PHE A 397 15.34 3.76 -2.89
CA PHE A 397 15.76 2.91 -4.02
C PHE A 397 17.08 2.16 -3.77
N LEU A 398 18.03 2.78 -3.07
CA LEU A 398 19.32 2.16 -2.78
C LEU A 398 19.25 1.22 -1.57
N THR A 399 18.52 1.59 -0.53
CA THR A 399 18.56 0.91 0.78
C THR A 399 17.51 -0.18 0.91
N PHE A 400 16.28 0.04 0.49
CA PHE A 400 15.20 -0.94 0.60
C PHE A 400 15.52 -2.27 -0.13
N PRO A 401 15.90 -2.29 -1.43
CA PRO A 401 16.27 -3.54 -2.10
C PRO A 401 17.52 -4.20 -1.49
N ALA A 402 18.46 -3.38 -1.00
CA ALA A 402 19.65 -3.91 -0.34
C ALA A 402 19.32 -4.59 0.98
N PHE A 403 18.50 -3.98 1.85
CA PHE A 403 18.04 -4.59 3.10
C PHE A 403 17.21 -5.84 2.85
N PHE A 404 16.24 -5.76 1.94
CA PHE A 404 15.42 -6.89 1.54
C PHE A 404 16.28 -8.05 1.01
N GLY A 405 17.14 -7.74 0.05
CA GLY A 405 18.02 -8.72 -0.58
C GLY A 405 18.99 -9.37 0.38
N PHE A 406 19.59 -8.59 1.29
CA PHE A 406 20.47 -9.09 2.33
C PHE A 406 19.74 -10.05 3.30
N MET A 407 18.53 -9.68 3.75
CA MET A 407 17.74 -10.49 4.67
C MET A 407 17.33 -11.84 4.07
N ILE A 408 17.07 -11.90 2.78
CA ILE A 408 16.70 -13.16 2.10
C ILE A 408 17.93 -13.88 1.59
N GLY A 409 18.77 -13.23 0.79
CA GLY A 409 20.05 -13.68 0.29
C GLY A 409 20.05 -15.12 -0.26
N ASP A 410 19.31 -15.36 -1.34
CA ASP A 410 19.17 -16.67 -1.96
C ASP A 410 18.88 -16.52 -3.47
N LEU A 411 19.73 -17.14 -4.31
CA LEU A 411 19.64 -17.00 -5.76
C LEU A 411 18.30 -17.51 -6.33
N GLY A 412 17.81 -18.66 -5.83
CA GLY A 412 16.58 -19.27 -6.32
C GLY A 412 15.35 -18.39 -6.04
N TYR A 413 15.22 -17.93 -4.82
CA TYR A 413 14.15 -16.99 -4.46
C TYR A 413 14.31 -15.65 -5.15
N GLY A 414 15.54 -15.14 -5.29
CA GLY A 414 15.81 -13.88 -6.00
C GLY A 414 15.34 -13.92 -7.46
N ILE A 415 15.59 -15.03 -8.17
CA ILE A 415 15.10 -15.22 -9.54
C ILE A 415 13.58 -15.25 -9.59
N VAL A 416 12.92 -15.93 -8.63
CA VAL A 416 11.45 -15.99 -8.58
C VAL A 416 10.86 -14.60 -8.34
N TYR A 417 11.41 -13.82 -7.39
CA TYR A 417 10.95 -12.45 -7.13
C TYR A 417 11.17 -11.53 -8.33
N ALA A 418 12.36 -11.62 -8.95
CA ALA A 418 12.65 -10.83 -10.15
C ALA A 418 11.70 -11.19 -11.31
N ALA A 419 11.34 -12.46 -11.47
CA ALA A 419 10.39 -12.89 -12.49
C ALA A 419 8.97 -12.35 -12.22
N ILE A 420 8.50 -12.41 -10.95
CA ILE A 420 7.22 -11.85 -10.55
C ILE A 420 7.22 -10.32 -10.77
N GLY A 421 8.26 -9.62 -10.32
CA GLY A 421 8.41 -8.18 -10.50
C GLY A 421 8.42 -7.78 -11.98
N TYR A 422 9.17 -8.49 -12.81
CA TYR A 422 9.19 -8.26 -14.25
C TYR A 422 7.82 -8.50 -14.91
N PHE A 423 7.12 -9.55 -14.50
CA PHE A 423 5.77 -9.83 -14.98
C PHE A 423 4.79 -8.70 -14.62
N LEU A 424 4.79 -8.23 -13.37
CA LEU A 424 3.96 -7.10 -12.97
C LEU A 424 4.32 -5.82 -13.73
N TYR A 425 5.61 -5.53 -13.87
CA TYR A 425 6.11 -4.33 -14.54
C TYR A 425 5.70 -4.24 -16.03
N THR A 426 5.64 -5.38 -16.73
CA THR A 426 5.40 -5.44 -18.17
C THR A 426 3.96 -5.73 -18.58
N ASN A 427 3.15 -6.34 -17.69
CA ASN A 427 1.78 -6.74 -18.04
C ASN A 427 0.69 -5.83 -17.44
N PHE A 428 1.08 -4.84 -16.63
CA PHE A 428 0.15 -3.90 -16.00
C PHE A 428 0.57 -2.45 -16.32
N GLU A 429 0.80 -2.16 -17.60
CA GLU A 429 1.19 -0.82 -18.05
C GLU A 429 0.10 0.22 -17.76
N ASP A 430 -1.17 -0.18 -17.86
CA ASP A 430 -2.35 0.66 -17.63
C ASP A 430 -2.69 0.84 -16.14
N ARG A 431 -1.93 0.20 -15.23
CA ARG A 431 -2.13 0.29 -13.77
C ARG A 431 -0.84 0.76 -13.09
N PRO A 432 -0.63 2.08 -12.95
CA PRO A 432 0.64 2.65 -12.46
C PRO A 432 1.13 2.06 -11.14
N ALA A 433 0.22 1.84 -10.17
CA ALA A 433 0.56 1.27 -8.87
C ALA A 433 1.12 -0.17 -8.99
N PHE A 434 0.49 -1.03 -9.81
CA PHE A 434 0.98 -2.40 -10.04
C PHE A 434 2.30 -2.41 -10.80
N ARG A 435 2.47 -1.54 -11.79
CA ARG A 435 3.72 -1.36 -12.52
C ARG A 435 4.84 -0.92 -11.59
N SER A 436 4.60 0.07 -10.73
CA SER A 436 5.57 0.55 -9.75
C SER A 436 5.94 -0.53 -8.74
N MET A 437 4.95 -1.24 -8.17
CA MET A 437 5.20 -2.40 -7.29
C MET A 437 5.99 -3.51 -8.01
N GLY A 438 5.76 -3.69 -9.33
CA GLY A 438 6.55 -4.58 -10.18
C GLY A 438 8.01 -4.16 -10.24
N GLY A 439 8.30 -2.86 -10.42
CA GLY A 439 9.66 -2.30 -10.41
C GLY A 439 10.38 -2.48 -9.08
N VAL A 440 9.69 -2.20 -7.96
CA VAL A 440 10.20 -2.43 -6.59
C VAL A 440 10.53 -3.90 -6.36
N THR A 441 9.60 -4.80 -6.72
CA THR A 441 9.79 -6.25 -6.57
C THR A 441 10.93 -6.79 -7.45
N LEU A 442 11.08 -6.27 -8.66
CA LEU A 442 12.18 -6.62 -9.56
C LEU A 442 13.53 -6.22 -8.95
N ALA A 443 13.66 -5.00 -8.44
CA ALA A 443 14.87 -4.53 -7.78
C ALA A 443 15.20 -5.38 -6.54
N ALA A 444 14.21 -5.63 -5.67
CA ALA A 444 14.36 -6.49 -4.50
C ALA A 444 14.80 -7.92 -4.88
N GLY A 445 14.24 -8.48 -5.97
CA GLY A 445 14.62 -9.79 -6.50
C GLY A 445 16.06 -9.81 -7.03
N ILE A 446 16.50 -8.78 -7.73
CA ILE A 446 17.88 -8.64 -8.21
C ILE A 446 18.87 -8.60 -7.04
N PHE A 447 18.63 -7.77 -6.03
CA PHE A 447 19.50 -7.71 -4.86
C PHE A 447 19.50 -9.03 -4.08
N THR A 448 18.33 -9.69 -3.96
CA THR A 448 18.22 -11.03 -3.36
C THR A 448 19.09 -12.05 -4.09
N ALA A 449 19.10 -12.01 -5.42
CA ALA A 449 19.94 -12.90 -6.24
C ALA A 449 21.45 -12.58 -6.07
N ILE A 450 21.81 -11.30 -6.03
CA ILE A 450 23.20 -10.86 -5.79
C ILE A 450 23.69 -11.39 -4.44
N PHE A 451 22.95 -11.14 -3.37
CA PHE A 451 23.31 -11.66 -2.05
C PHE A 451 23.28 -13.21 -2.00
N GLY A 452 22.36 -13.84 -2.74
CA GLY A 452 22.32 -15.30 -2.89
C GLY A 452 23.59 -15.87 -3.50
N ILE A 453 24.17 -15.20 -4.51
CA ILE A 453 25.46 -15.56 -5.07
C ILE A 453 26.57 -15.36 -4.03
N LEU A 454 26.58 -14.26 -3.29
CA LEU A 454 27.59 -13.96 -2.26
C LEU A 454 27.53 -14.96 -1.10
N TYR A 455 26.34 -15.36 -0.66
CA TYR A 455 26.15 -16.43 0.34
C TYR A 455 26.38 -17.84 -0.22
N GLY A 456 26.46 -17.98 -1.53
CA GLY A 456 26.66 -19.26 -2.18
C GLY A 456 25.41 -20.18 -2.15
N GLU A 457 24.20 -19.62 -1.99
CA GLU A 457 22.98 -20.39 -1.79
C GLU A 457 21.98 -20.31 -2.95
N ILE A 458 21.29 -21.41 -3.19
CA ILE A 458 20.12 -21.52 -4.04
C ILE A 458 19.07 -22.41 -3.35
N PHE A 459 17.87 -21.88 -3.07
CA PHE A 459 16.83 -22.52 -2.28
C PHE A 459 17.33 -23.10 -0.93
N GLY A 460 18.24 -22.36 -0.26
CA GLY A 460 18.85 -22.79 1.00
C GLY A 460 19.87 -23.94 0.89
N LEU A 461 20.28 -24.29 -0.32
CA LEU A 461 21.34 -25.28 -0.59
C LEU A 461 22.63 -24.56 -1.00
N HIS A 462 23.78 -24.98 -0.47
CA HIS A 462 25.10 -24.38 -0.74
C HIS A 462 25.71 -24.75 -2.11
N LEU A 463 24.86 -24.95 -3.13
CA LEU A 463 25.29 -25.37 -4.46
C LEU A 463 26.17 -24.32 -5.16
N ILE A 464 25.84 -23.04 -5.00
CA ILE A 464 26.64 -21.94 -5.56
C ILE A 464 28.00 -21.85 -4.86
N ALA A 465 28.06 -22.08 -3.54
CA ALA A 465 29.32 -22.14 -2.81
C ALA A 465 30.22 -23.24 -3.42
N THR A 466 29.70 -24.46 -3.54
CA THR A 466 30.47 -25.62 -4.01
C THR A 466 30.87 -25.50 -5.48
N TYR A 467 29.94 -25.17 -6.38
CA TYR A 467 30.22 -25.19 -7.83
C TYR A 467 30.88 -23.91 -8.35
N LEU A 468 30.46 -22.74 -7.87
CA LEU A 468 31.00 -21.46 -8.33
C LEU A 468 32.23 -21.03 -7.51
N TRP A 469 32.10 -20.89 -6.19
CA TRP A 469 33.15 -20.30 -5.39
C TRP A 469 34.34 -21.25 -5.19
N GLU A 470 34.07 -22.51 -4.82
CA GLU A 470 35.12 -23.50 -4.67
C GLU A 470 35.57 -24.06 -6.03
N GLY A 471 34.62 -24.47 -6.90
CA GLY A 471 34.91 -25.17 -8.14
C GLY A 471 35.47 -24.31 -9.27
N VAL A 472 34.99 -23.08 -9.44
CA VAL A 472 35.39 -22.18 -10.52
C VAL A 472 36.36 -21.11 -10.05
N VAL A 473 36.02 -20.41 -8.95
CA VAL A 473 36.82 -19.29 -8.43
C VAL A 473 38.02 -19.78 -7.61
N GLY A 474 37.91 -20.96 -6.97
CA GLY A 474 38.98 -21.56 -6.16
C GLY A 474 39.09 -20.98 -4.75
N LEU A 475 38.04 -20.40 -4.21
CA LEU A 475 37.94 -20.03 -2.81
C LEU A 475 37.62 -21.25 -1.96
N ALA A 476 38.02 -21.26 -0.69
CA ALA A 476 37.69 -22.34 0.24
C ALA A 476 36.21 -22.35 0.67
N HIS A 477 35.57 -21.18 0.62
CA HIS A 477 34.18 -20.95 1.05
C HIS A 477 33.54 -19.87 0.19
N ALA A 478 32.22 -19.68 0.33
CA ALA A 478 31.56 -18.49 -0.19
C ALA A 478 32.14 -17.21 0.44
N PRO A 479 32.09 -16.05 -0.22
CA PRO A 479 32.61 -14.80 0.31
C PRO A 479 32.04 -14.41 1.68
N ILE A 480 30.80 -14.76 1.95
CA ILE A 480 30.08 -14.53 3.20
C ILE A 480 29.20 -15.75 3.55
N GLU A 481 28.96 -15.98 4.82
CA GLU A 481 28.14 -17.07 5.33
C GLU A 481 27.04 -16.57 6.25
N LYS A 482 25.92 -17.31 6.36
CA LYS A 482 24.80 -16.92 7.23
C LYS A 482 24.96 -17.30 8.69
N GLY A 483 25.77 -18.35 8.97
CA GLY A 483 26.12 -18.73 10.34
C GLY A 483 25.11 -19.66 11.01
N LEU A 484 24.48 -20.58 10.29
CA LEU A 484 23.50 -21.54 10.82
C LEU A 484 24.13 -22.80 11.43
N SER A 485 25.31 -23.20 10.98
CA SER A 485 26.03 -24.34 11.54
C SER A 485 26.76 -23.97 12.82
N PRO A 486 27.11 -24.94 13.70
CA PRO A 486 27.96 -24.68 14.86
C PRO A 486 29.29 -23.99 14.54
N ALA A 487 29.93 -24.39 13.43
CA ALA A 487 31.16 -23.77 12.93
C ALA A 487 30.96 -22.33 12.46
N GLY A 488 29.75 -21.98 12.00
CA GLY A 488 29.43 -20.65 11.48
C GLY A 488 28.87 -19.64 12.51
N VAL A 489 28.79 -19.98 13.79
CA VAL A 489 28.13 -19.13 14.80
C VAL A 489 28.73 -17.72 14.92
N ASP A 490 30.01 -17.56 14.61
CA ASP A 490 30.66 -16.26 14.65
C ASP A 490 30.21 -15.35 13.51
N TRP A 491 29.79 -15.89 12.36
CA TRP A 491 29.12 -15.15 11.32
C TRP A 491 27.77 -14.58 11.78
N ALA A 492 26.98 -15.39 12.51
CA ALA A 492 25.70 -14.92 13.04
C ALA A 492 25.88 -13.74 14.01
N ARG A 493 26.94 -13.80 14.86
CA ARG A 493 27.33 -12.69 15.75
C ARG A 493 27.84 -11.49 14.96
N GLY A 494 28.65 -11.73 13.93
CA GLY A 494 29.16 -10.71 13.03
C GLY A 494 28.04 -9.93 12.34
N TRP A 495 26.97 -10.60 11.88
CA TRP A 495 25.83 -9.92 11.26
C TRP A 495 25.08 -8.99 12.20
N LEU A 496 25.02 -9.29 13.51
CA LEU A 496 24.47 -8.35 14.50
C LEU A 496 25.29 -7.05 14.54
N VAL A 497 26.64 -7.16 14.53
CA VAL A 497 27.54 -5.99 14.54
C VAL A 497 27.41 -5.22 13.22
N VAL A 498 27.41 -5.91 12.07
CA VAL A 498 27.25 -5.28 10.77
C VAL A 498 25.90 -4.55 10.68
N SER A 499 24.80 -5.16 11.17
CA SER A 499 23.49 -4.51 11.20
C SER A 499 23.49 -3.23 12.02
N VAL A 500 24.17 -3.21 13.17
CA VAL A 500 24.35 -1.99 13.98
C VAL A 500 25.12 -0.92 13.21
N LEU A 501 26.22 -1.28 12.53
CA LEU A 501 27.00 -0.34 11.72
C LEU A 501 26.19 0.22 10.54
N VAL A 502 25.41 -0.63 9.87
CA VAL A 502 24.48 -0.19 8.83
C VAL A 502 23.45 0.80 9.39
N GLY A 503 22.91 0.52 10.58
CA GLY A 503 22.01 1.44 11.26
C GLY A 503 22.64 2.79 11.59
N ILE A 504 23.86 2.77 12.12
CA ILE A 504 24.63 4.01 12.40
C ILE A 504 24.82 4.81 11.10
N PHE A 505 25.25 4.16 10.03
CA PHE A 505 25.45 4.82 8.73
C PHE A 505 24.15 5.41 8.19
N HIS A 506 23.07 4.62 8.15
CA HIS A 506 21.79 5.02 7.59
C HIS A 506 21.17 6.19 8.34
N LEU A 507 21.15 6.13 9.67
CA LEU A 507 20.67 7.22 10.52
C LEU A 507 21.53 8.49 10.43
N ASN A 508 22.85 8.36 10.22
CA ASN A 508 23.70 9.52 9.96
C ASN A 508 23.30 10.23 8.65
N VAL A 509 22.92 9.47 7.62
CA VAL A 509 22.42 10.04 6.37
C VAL A 509 21.10 10.78 6.62
N ALA A 510 20.18 10.20 7.40
CA ALA A 510 18.91 10.83 7.75
C ALA A 510 19.11 12.18 8.46
N TRP A 511 19.85 12.19 9.57
CA TRP A 511 20.11 13.44 10.30
C TRP A 511 20.99 14.43 9.54
N LEU A 512 21.79 13.95 8.58
CA LEU A 512 22.52 14.87 7.71
C LEU A 512 21.56 15.56 6.72
N PHE A 513 20.54 14.86 6.23
CA PHE A 513 19.51 15.47 5.39
C PHE A 513 18.74 16.52 6.19
N GLY A 514 18.22 16.17 7.37
CA GLY A 514 17.57 17.15 8.25
C GLY A 514 18.47 18.34 8.59
N PHE A 515 19.76 18.11 8.89
CA PHE A 515 20.71 19.20 9.17
C PHE A 515 20.91 20.15 7.98
N ILE A 516 20.98 19.59 6.75
CA ILE A 516 21.12 20.43 5.54
C ILE A 516 19.82 21.19 5.27
N GLU A 517 18.69 20.55 5.49
CA GLU A 517 17.35 21.15 5.33
C GLU A 517 17.15 22.31 6.30
N ASP A 518 17.41 22.11 7.59
CA ASP A 518 17.38 23.18 8.59
C ASP A 518 18.32 24.34 8.25
N LEU A 519 19.50 24.01 7.71
CA LEU A 519 20.47 25.04 7.31
C LEU A 519 19.98 25.87 6.12
N GLU A 520 19.17 25.27 5.22
CA GLU A 520 18.58 25.95 4.06
C GLU A 520 17.30 26.69 4.41
N LEU A 521 16.48 26.12 5.33
CA LEU A 521 15.17 26.67 5.70
C LEU A 521 15.23 27.67 6.87
N HIS A 522 16.16 27.50 7.79
CA HIS A 522 16.30 28.30 9.00
C HIS A 522 17.71 28.91 9.06
N ASP A 523 18.44 28.62 10.11
CA ASP A 523 19.80 29.10 10.31
C ASP A 523 20.72 28.02 10.89
N LEU A 524 22.03 28.33 10.96
CA LEU A 524 23.01 27.39 11.50
C LEU A 524 22.75 27.07 12.99
N GLU A 525 22.17 27.99 13.75
CA GLU A 525 21.90 27.79 15.18
C GLU A 525 20.81 26.72 15.36
N HIS A 526 19.74 26.82 14.59
CA HIS A 526 18.65 25.85 14.56
C HIS A 526 19.13 24.47 14.09
N ALA A 527 19.79 24.39 12.94
CA ALA A 527 20.37 23.15 12.42
C ALA A 527 21.28 22.42 13.40
N VAL A 528 22.08 23.18 14.19
CA VAL A 528 22.98 22.60 15.21
C VAL A 528 22.20 22.10 16.42
N TYR A 529 21.17 22.81 16.87
CA TYR A 529 20.40 22.40 18.04
C TYR A 529 19.52 21.19 17.73
N GLU A 530 18.85 21.17 16.63
CA GLU A 530 17.94 20.11 16.21
C GLU A 530 18.73 18.89 15.70
N ASN A 531 19.15 18.87 14.48
CA ASN A 531 19.77 17.69 13.84
C ASN A 531 21.24 17.50 14.20
N GLY A 532 22.03 18.59 14.35
CA GLY A 532 23.44 18.54 14.70
C GLY A 532 23.70 17.93 16.09
N SER A 533 22.82 18.18 17.05
CA SER A 533 22.86 17.60 18.38
C SER A 533 22.72 16.07 18.36
N TRP A 534 21.79 15.55 17.60
CA TRP A 534 21.57 14.11 17.39
C TRP A 534 22.75 13.44 16.70
N LEU A 535 23.33 14.07 15.67
CA LEU A 535 24.56 13.59 15.01
C LEU A 535 25.72 13.46 16.00
N LEU A 536 25.92 14.47 16.86
CA LEU A 536 26.99 14.42 17.89
C LEU A 536 26.70 13.33 18.92
N MET A 537 25.46 13.22 19.41
CA MET A 537 25.10 12.20 20.38
C MET A 537 25.28 10.79 19.82
N MET A 538 24.75 10.54 18.62
CA MET A 538 24.85 9.21 18.01
C MET A 538 26.32 8.81 17.79
N ASN A 539 27.10 9.63 17.11
CA ASN A 539 28.47 9.29 16.81
C ASN A 539 29.34 9.22 18.07
N GLY A 540 29.11 10.12 19.04
CA GLY A 540 29.78 10.09 20.33
C GLY A 540 29.51 8.80 21.10
N LEU A 541 28.23 8.38 21.20
CA LEU A 541 27.85 7.15 21.90
C LEU A 541 28.43 5.91 21.23
N TRP A 542 28.28 5.77 19.92
CA TRP A 542 28.65 4.54 19.21
C TRP A 542 30.19 4.42 19.07
N VAL A 543 30.94 5.51 18.88
CA VAL A 543 32.40 5.48 18.95
C VAL A 543 32.86 5.08 20.35
N TRP A 544 32.18 5.50 21.42
CA TRP A 544 32.45 5.06 22.78
C TRP A 544 32.13 3.57 22.97
N VAL A 545 31.03 3.07 22.49
CA VAL A 545 30.63 1.63 22.55
C VAL A 545 31.66 0.76 21.84
N PHE A 546 32.14 1.17 20.67
CA PHE A 546 33.16 0.46 19.89
C PHE A 546 34.60 0.77 20.33
N SER A 547 34.83 1.42 21.49
CA SER A 547 36.16 1.72 21.99
C SER A 547 36.64 0.71 23.03
N ASP A 548 37.96 0.58 23.17
CA ASP A 548 38.62 -0.25 24.19
C ASP A 548 38.20 0.12 25.63
N ALA A 549 37.59 1.29 25.84
CA ALA A 549 37.06 1.72 27.14
C ALA A 549 35.98 0.77 27.68
N LEU A 550 35.25 0.10 26.82
CA LEU A 550 34.16 -0.87 27.15
C LEU A 550 34.54 -2.33 26.89
N ALA A 551 35.75 -2.63 26.43
CA ALA A 551 36.18 -3.98 26.06
C ALA A 551 36.03 -5.04 27.18
N GLY A 552 36.00 -4.62 28.45
CA GLY A 552 35.77 -5.52 29.59
C GLY A 552 34.29 -5.68 30.00
N VAL A 553 33.38 -4.94 29.43
CA VAL A 553 31.95 -4.89 29.79
C VAL A 553 31.06 -5.34 28.61
N ALA A 554 31.36 -4.86 27.40
CA ALA A 554 30.65 -5.22 26.20
C ALA A 554 30.99 -6.65 25.71
N PRO A 555 30.08 -7.32 24.96
CA PRO A 555 30.35 -8.64 24.42
C PRO A 555 31.58 -8.67 23.51
N GLU A 556 32.41 -9.67 23.66
CA GLU A 556 33.71 -9.80 22.97
C GLU A 556 33.58 -9.77 21.44
N PHE A 557 32.50 -10.35 20.89
CA PHE A 557 32.30 -10.41 19.45
C PHE A 557 32.19 -9.02 18.78
N ILE A 558 31.84 -7.96 19.52
CA ILE A 558 31.83 -6.57 19.01
C ILE A 558 33.22 -6.14 18.56
N TYR A 559 34.27 -6.60 19.24
CA TYR A 559 35.64 -6.23 18.96
C TYR A 559 36.38 -7.26 18.10
N THR A 560 35.92 -8.52 18.06
CA THR A 560 36.61 -9.60 17.34
C THR A 560 36.10 -9.80 15.91
N THR A 561 34.91 -9.35 15.59
CA THR A 561 34.26 -9.53 14.24
C THR A 561 35.15 -9.01 13.10
N PHE A 562 35.81 -7.88 13.27
CA PHE A 562 36.61 -7.21 12.23
C PHE A 562 38.14 -7.31 12.44
N THR A 563 38.62 -8.11 13.40
CA THR A 563 40.05 -8.35 13.56
C THR A 563 40.62 -9.15 12.39
N ALA A 564 41.93 -9.26 12.30
CA ALA A 564 42.58 -10.03 11.23
C ALA A 564 42.17 -11.51 11.21
N ASP A 565 41.83 -12.06 12.38
CA ASP A 565 41.36 -13.46 12.55
C ASP A 565 39.83 -13.55 12.69
N GLY A 566 39.13 -12.45 12.54
CA GLY A 566 37.65 -12.39 12.60
C GLY A 566 36.98 -12.81 11.31
N VAL A 567 35.63 -12.97 11.34
CA VAL A 567 34.84 -13.40 10.17
C VAL A 567 34.87 -12.39 9.02
N LEU A 568 35.07 -11.10 9.34
CA LEU A 568 35.26 -10.03 8.36
C LEU A 568 36.64 -9.38 8.61
N PRO A 569 37.73 -9.88 8.02
CA PRO A 569 39.08 -9.52 8.36
C PRO A 569 39.49 -8.12 7.82
N LEU A 570 38.95 -7.06 8.42
CA LEU A 570 39.26 -5.67 8.09
C LEU A 570 40.45 -5.10 8.91
N GLY A 571 40.93 -5.85 9.89
CA GLY A 571 42.03 -5.43 10.77
C GLY A 571 41.61 -4.36 11.80
N PHE A 572 40.34 -4.23 12.12
CA PHE A 572 39.83 -3.30 13.11
C PHE A 572 39.44 -4.04 14.40
N ALA A 573 40.04 -3.67 15.52
CA ALA A 573 39.80 -4.28 16.85
C ALA A 573 39.07 -3.33 17.82
N GLY A 574 38.51 -2.22 17.33
CA GLY A 574 37.91 -1.17 18.14
C GLY A 574 38.68 0.14 18.09
N PHE A 575 38.05 1.22 18.54
CA PHE A 575 38.71 2.52 18.68
C PHE A 575 39.57 2.53 19.94
N PRO A 576 40.74 3.21 19.95
CA PRO A 576 41.54 3.31 21.14
C PRO A 576 40.82 4.11 22.24
N THR A 577 41.07 3.80 23.50
CA THR A 577 40.52 4.57 24.61
C THR A 577 41.11 6.01 24.60
N MET A 578 40.31 6.96 24.18
CA MET A 578 40.66 8.39 24.13
C MET A 578 40.36 9.04 25.49
N ALA A 579 41.05 8.59 26.55
CA ALA A 579 40.82 9.08 27.90
C ALA A 579 41.27 10.54 28.08
N LEU A 580 40.40 11.39 28.62
CA LEU A 580 40.66 12.77 28.99
C LEU A 580 41.12 12.84 30.46
N PHE A 581 40.43 12.12 31.35
CA PHE A 581 40.77 11.97 32.77
C PHE A 581 40.07 10.71 33.32
N THR A 582 40.48 10.26 34.52
CA THR A 582 39.78 9.16 35.21
C THR A 582 38.83 9.72 36.26
N ILE A 583 37.61 9.22 36.30
CA ILE A 583 36.61 9.62 37.28
C ILE A 583 36.94 8.91 38.62
N PRO A 584 37.31 9.64 39.69
CA PRO A 584 37.83 9.01 40.93
C PRO A 584 36.81 8.15 41.67
N VAL A 585 35.49 8.37 41.44
CA VAL A 585 34.41 7.67 42.18
C VAL A 585 34.17 6.26 41.64
N VAL A 586 34.30 6.05 40.32
CA VAL A 586 34.00 4.78 39.63
C VAL A 586 35.25 4.15 39.01
N ASP A 587 36.42 4.79 39.13
CA ASP A 587 37.67 4.37 38.51
C ASP A 587 37.59 4.05 37.03
N ALA A 588 36.77 4.81 36.32
CA ALA A 588 36.52 4.65 34.89
C ALA A 588 37.06 5.85 34.09
N PRO A 589 37.61 5.64 32.87
CA PRO A 589 38.07 6.71 32.03
C PRO A 589 36.92 7.54 31.49
N PHE A 590 36.95 8.87 31.67
CA PHE A 590 36.10 9.78 30.92
C PHE A 590 36.75 10.05 29.56
N THR A 591 36.07 9.68 28.49
CA THR A 591 36.66 9.63 27.15
C THR A 591 36.16 10.78 26.25
N LEU A 592 36.92 11.11 25.19
CA LEU A 592 36.54 12.12 24.22
C LEU A 592 35.19 11.80 23.54
N PRO A 593 34.88 10.55 23.08
CA PRO A 593 33.59 10.23 22.53
C PRO A 593 32.41 10.47 23.48
N LEU A 594 32.59 10.18 24.77
CA LEU A 594 31.59 10.45 25.80
C LEU A 594 31.39 11.96 26.00
N LEU A 595 32.46 12.76 25.90
CA LEU A 595 32.36 14.22 25.92
C LEU A 595 31.56 14.74 24.72
N VAL A 596 31.81 14.21 23.52
CA VAL A 596 31.05 14.57 22.30
C VAL A 596 29.56 14.24 22.46
N PHE A 597 29.25 13.06 22.99
CA PHE A 597 27.84 12.70 23.32
C PHE A 597 27.22 13.70 24.29
N LEU A 598 27.93 14.07 25.37
CA LEU A 598 27.39 15.03 26.35
C LEU A 598 27.21 16.44 25.76
N ILE A 599 28.11 16.86 24.87
CA ILE A 599 27.96 18.15 24.18
C ILE A 599 26.70 18.12 23.34
N GLY A 600 26.48 17.07 22.53
CA GLY A 600 25.25 16.90 21.74
C GLY A 600 24.00 16.90 22.63
N PHE A 601 24.01 16.17 23.76
CA PHE A 601 22.92 16.15 24.71
C PHE A 601 22.61 17.53 25.34
N VAL A 602 23.63 18.31 25.66
CA VAL A 602 23.43 19.68 26.19
C VAL A 602 22.90 20.61 25.13
N LEU A 603 23.35 20.48 23.86
CA LEU A 603 22.83 21.28 22.77
C LEU A 603 21.33 20.96 22.54
N LEU A 604 20.95 19.68 22.48
CA LEU A 604 19.56 19.24 22.37
C LEU A 604 18.71 19.76 23.55
N ALA A 605 19.21 19.63 24.78
CA ALA A 605 18.48 20.11 25.98
C ALA A 605 18.29 21.64 26.05
N VAL A 606 19.15 22.39 25.36
CA VAL A 606 19.07 23.86 25.28
C VAL A 606 18.13 24.29 24.13
N GLY A 607 18.25 23.67 22.95
CA GLY A 607 17.42 23.97 21.78
C GLY A 607 16.04 23.37 21.93
N GLU A 608 15.98 22.01 22.08
CA GLU A 608 14.74 21.24 22.11
C GLU A 608 14.58 20.42 23.42
N PRO A 609 14.21 21.06 24.54
CA PRO A 609 14.14 20.41 25.85
C PRO A 609 13.14 19.26 25.96
N ILE A 610 12.11 19.23 25.12
CA ILE A 610 11.14 18.12 25.06
C ILE A 610 11.77 16.90 24.43
N GLU A 611 12.48 17.04 23.31
CA GLU A 611 13.19 15.98 22.63
C GLU A 611 14.35 15.42 23.45
N ALA A 612 14.96 16.23 24.28
CA ALA A 612 16.03 15.77 25.18
C ALA A 612 15.60 14.63 26.13
N ILE A 613 14.29 14.44 26.37
CA ILE A 613 13.74 13.31 27.13
C ILE A 613 13.94 12.00 26.35
N GLU A 614 13.94 12.08 25.04
CA GLU A 614 14.04 10.94 24.12
C GLU A 614 15.49 10.58 23.75
N PHE A 615 16.50 11.13 24.43
CA PHE A 615 17.92 10.92 24.14
C PHE A 615 18.33 9.44 24.00
N LEU A 616 17.58 8.51 24.61
CA LEU A 616 17.80 7.06 24.47
C LEU A 616 17.49 6.53 23.07
N ASN A 617 16.77 7.27 22.25
CA ASN A 617 16.46 6.89 20.86
C ASN A 617 17.74 6.73 20.02
N VAL A 618 18.82 7.44 20.36
CA VAL A 618 20.15 7.22 19.78
C VAL A 618 20.61 5.76 19.87
N LEU A 619 20.28 5.07 20.96
CA LEU A 619 20.59 3.66 21.14
C LEU A 619 19.54 2.76 20.51
N VAL A 620 18.25 3.05 20.78
CA VAL A 620 17.13 2.20 20.39
C VAL A 620 16.98 2.13 18.87
N ASN A 621 17.05 3.26 18.16
CA ASN A 621 16.91 3.30 16.71
C ASN A 621 18.01 2.51 16.00
N VAL A 622 19.27 2.65 16.44
CA VAL A 622 20.37 1.88 15.87
C VAL A 622 20.23 0.38 16.16
N LEU A 623 19.84 0.00 17.39
CA LEU A 623 19.61 -1.41 17.72
C LEU A 623 18.43 -2.02 16.95
N SER A 624 17.47 -1.23 16.49
CA SER A 624 16.38 -1.68 15.61
C SER A 624 16.90 -2.37 14.35
N TYR A 625 18.06 -1.96 13.84
CA TYR A 625 18.66 -2.57 12.64
C TYR A 625 19.14 -4.01 12.86
N THR A 626 19.30 -4.48 14.10
CA THR A 626 19.61 -5.89 14.39
C THR A 626 18.54 -6.85 13.85
N ARG A 627 17.34 -6.36 13.53
CA ARG A 627 16.30 -7.13 12.83
C ARG A 627 16.76 -7.64 11.48
N ILE A 628 17.63 -6.93 10.78
CA ILE A 628 18.21 -7.36 9.49
C ILE A 628 18.88 -8.72 9.68
N ALA A 629 19.77 -8.83 10.69
CA ALA A 629 20.43 -10.09 11.03
C ALA A 629 19.43 -11.15 11.54
N ALA A 630 18.44 -10.75 12.36
CA ALA A 630 17.44 -11.68 12.89
C ALA A 630 16.60 -12.32 11.80
N VAL A 631 16.12 -11.53 10.82
CA VAL A 631 15.32 -12.04 9.68
C VAL A 631 16.19 -12.91 8.76
N LEU A 632 17.44 -12.52 8.49
CA LEU A 632 18.40 -13.33 7.74
C LEU A 632 18.52 -14.73 8.34
N LEU A 633 18.76 -14.83 9.64
CA LEU A 633 18.93 -16.10 10.34
C LEU A 633 17.64 -16.90 10.40
N ALA A 634 16.51 -16.24 10.70
CA ALA A 634 15.20 -16.91 10.75
C ALA A 634 14.81 -17.53 9.40
N LYS A 635 14.96 -16.75 8.31
CA LYS A 635 14.65 -17.21 6.95
C LYS A 635 15.57 -18.37 6.51
N ALA A 636 16.86 -18.24 6.80
CA ALA A 636 17.84 -19.28 6.51
C ALA A 636 17.52 -20.57 7.30
N GLY A 637 17.11 -20.47 8.57
CA GLY A 637 16.67 -21.60 9.39
C GLY A 637 15.41 -22.28 8.85
N MET A 638 14.44 -21.53 8.34
CA MET A 638 13.25 -22.12 7.71
C MET A 638 13.61 -22.91 6.43
N ALA A 639 14.40 -22.32 5.52
CA ALA A 639 14.83 -23.01 4.30
C ALA A 639 15.68 -24.26 4.63
N PHE A 640 16.59 -24.15 5.61
CA PHE A 640 17.36 -25.26 6.11
C PHE A 640 16.47 -26.40 6.62
N THR A 641 15.42 -26.10 7.40
CA THR A 641 14.49 -27.09 7.95
C THR A 641 13.76 -27.85 6.84
N VAL A 642 13.26 -27.16 5.81
CA VAL A 642 12.59 -27.78 4.66
C VAL A 642 13.55 -28.74 3.95
N ASN A 643 14.79 -28.28 3.69
CA ASN A 643 15.82 -29.12 3.04
C ASN A 643 16.26 -30.27 3.93
N LEU A 644 16.39 -30.08 5.24
CA LEU A 644 16.70 -31.13 6.20
C LEU A 644 15.65 -32.27 6.16
N LEU A 645 14.38 -31.90 6.15
CA LEU A 645 13.30 -32.91 6.08
C LEU A 645 13.32 -33.69 4.75
N PHE A 646 13.61 -33.06 3.64
CA PHE A 646 13.63 -33.73 2.34
C PHE A 646 14.91 -34.48 2.08
N PHE A 647 16.07 -33.82 2.12
CA PHE A 647 17.36 -34.40 1.77
C PHE A 647 18.03 -35.16 2.92
N GLY A 648 17.71 -34.85 4.17
CA GLY A 648 18.44 -35.29 5.35
C GLY A 648 19.74 -34.50 5.56
N VAL A 649 20.30 -34.61 6.75
CA VAL A 649 21.55 -33.93 7.15
C VAL A 649 22.44 -34.88 7.94
N TYR A 650 23.71 -34.93 7.60
CA TYR A 650 24.76 -35.62 8.34
C TYR A 650 25.85 -34.63 8.75
N VAL A 651 26.61 -34.97 9.77
CA VAL A 651 27.65 -34.15 10.39
C VAL A 651 29.00 -34.79 10.15
N THR A 652 29.94 -33.98 9.72
CA THR A 652 31.37 -34.33 9.70
C THR A 652 32.05 -33.55 10.83
N GLU A 653 33.11 -34.10 11.39
CA GLU A 653 33.83 -33.59 12.56
C GLU A 653 32.97 -33.50 13.82
N SER A 654 33.42 -32.87 14.89
CA SER A 654 32.70 -32.81 16.15
C SER A 654 33.00 -31.54 16.96
N GLY A 655 32.07 -31.10 17.77
CA GLY A 655 32.22 -29.95 18.62
C GLY A 655 32.11 -28.61 17.91
N ALA A 656 33.06 -27.72 18.10
CA ALA A 656 33.01 -26.39 17.46
C ALA A 656 33.31 -26.42 15.97
N ASP A 657 33.96 -27.49 15.49
CA ASP A 657 34.34 -27.66 14.09
C ASP A 657 33.30 -28.56 13.33
N ALA A 658 32.12 -28.80 13.89
CA ALA A 658 31.09 -29.63 13.29
C ALA A 658 30.48 -28.96 12.05
N GLU A 659 30.62 -29.58 10.90
CA GLU A 659 30.05 -29.16 9.64
C GLU A 659 28.80 -29.98 9.28
N TRP A 660 27.76 -29.35 8.80
CA TRP A 660 26.49 -29.94 8.45
C TRP A 660 26.34 -30.04 6.93
N HIS A 661 26.08 -31.24 6.41
CA HIS A 661 25.95 -31.48 5.00
C HIS A 661 24.61 -32.13 4.65
N PHE A 662 24.00 -31.68 3.55
CA PHE A 662 22.78 -32.29 3.03
C PHE A 662 23.09 -33.60 2.28
N GLY A 663 22.25 -34.61 2.47
CA GLY A 663 22.34 -35.90 1.75
C GLY A 663 21.76 -35.81 0.32
N LEU A 664 22.35 -35.00 -0.56
CA LEU A 664 21.81 -34.72 -1.89
C LEU A 664 21.76 -35.95 -2.82
N GLY A 665 22.72 -36.89 -2.72
CA GLY A 665 22.77 -38.09 -3.57
C GLY A 665 22.42 -39.37 -2.80
N HIS A 666 23.08 -39.62 -1.72
CA HIS A 666 22.82 -40.74 -0.81
C HIS A 666 23.22 -40.31 0.61
N MET A 667 22.63 -40.91 1.61
CA MET A 667 22.99 -40.69 3.00
C MET A 667 24.20 -41.58 3.34
N PRO A 668 25.36 -41.00 3.74
CA PRO A 668 26.51 -41.79 4.13
C PRO A 668 26.26 -42.50 5.47
N GLU A 669 27.00 -43.57 5.75
CA GLU A 669 26.95 -44.26 7.04
C GLU A 669 27.92 -43.59 8.04
N VAL A 670 27.57 -43.59 9.32
CA VAL A 670 28.43 -43.08 10.39
C VAL A 670 29.76 -43.87 10.41
N GLY A 671 30.88 -43.19 10.49
CA GLY A 671 32.22 -43.75 10.43
C GLY A 671 32.77 -43.89 9.01
N THR A 672 32.04 -43.51 7.96
CA THR A 672 32.55 -43.44 6.58
C THR A 672 33.16 -42.06 6.28
N MET A 673 34.05 -42.03 5.28
CA MET A 673 34.62 -40.76 4.81
C MET A 673 33.71 -40.12 3.77
N SER A 674 33.32 -38.88 4.00
CA SER A 674 32.58 -38.02 3.05
C SER A 674 33.31 -36.68 2.93
N SER A 675 33.57 -36.22 1.71
CA SER A 675 34.29 -34.98 1.41
C SER A 675 35.64 -34.80 2.12
N GLY A 676 36.31 -35.95 2.44
CA GLY A 676 37.63 -35.95 3.11
C GLY A 676 37.58 -35.99 4.64
N HIS A 677 36.40 -35.89 5.25
CA HIS A 677 36.17 -35.90 6.69
C HIS A 677 35.32 -37.11 7.11
N GLU A 678 35.47 -37.58 8.35
CA GLU A 678 34.70 -38.70 8.89
C GLU A 678 33.28 -38.27 9.27
N VAL A 679 32.26 -39.05 8.85
CA VAL A 679 30.86 -38.81 9.25
C VAL A 679 30.69 -39.23 10.71
N THR A 680 30.41 -38.27 11.58
CA THR A 680 30.29 -38.51 13.03
C THR A 680 28.86 -38.79 13.45
N GLU A 681 27.88 -38.17 12.81
CA GLU A 681 26.48 -38.30 13.18
C GLU A 681 25.54 -38.09 11.97
N ILE A 682 24.35 -38.72 12.00
CA ILE A 682 23.24 -38.42 11.07
C ILE A 682 22.14 -37.77 11.88
N LEU A 683 21.89 -36.49 11.63
CA LEU A 683 20.83 -35.73 12.33
C LEU A 683 19.44 -36.16 11.86
N PHE A 684 19.27 -36.41 10.56
CA PHE A 684 18.03 -36.88 9.97
C PHE A 684 18.29 -37.56 8.63
N GLY A 685 17.64 -38.74 8.41
CA GLY A 685 17.91 -39.58 7.24
C GLY A 685 17.33 -39.09 5.91
N GLY A 686 16.44 -38.08 5.92
CA GLY A 686 15.82 -37.52 4.72
C GLY A 686 14.68 -38.36 4.14
N LEU A 687 13.56 -37.71 3.79
CA LEU A 687 12.40 -38.41 3.20
C LEU A 687 12.69 -38.94 1.79
N VAL A 688 13.64 -38.36 1.06
CA VAL A 688 14.04 -38.77 -0.29
C VAL A 688 14.73 -40.13 -0.29
N HIS A 689 15.36 -40.57 0.81
CA HIS A 689 16.08 -41.82 0.94
C HIS A 689 15.20 -42.99 1.42
N GLY A 690 13.90 -42.78 1.62
CA GLY A 690 12.97 -43.77 2.12
C GLY A 690 12.21 -44.54 1.01
N SER A 691 11.03 -45.02 1.32
CA SER A 691 10.16 -45.73 0.37
C SER A 691 9.52 -44.78 -0.65
N ALA A 692 8.93 -45.31 -1.73
CA ALA A 692 8.22 -44.49 -2.73
C ALA A 692 7.11 -43.59 -2.10
N ALA A 693 6.44 -44.06 -1.05
CA ALA A 693 5.44 -43.29 -0.33
C ALA A 693 6.07 -42.11 0.45
N THR A 694 7.22 -42.36 1.11
CA THR A 694 7.94 -41.28 1.83
C THR A 694 8.55 -40.25 0.88
N ILE A 695 9.01 -40.67 -0.31
CA ILE A 695 9.49 -39.76 -1.36
C ILE A 695 8.35 -38.86 -1.83
N LEU A 696 7.14 -39.38 -2.06
CA LEU A 696 5.97 -38.57 -2.47
C LEU A 696 5.63 -37.51 -1.40
N VAL A 697 5.58 -37.93 -0.12
CA VAL A 697 5.38 -37.01 1.00
C VAL A 697 6.53 -35.98 1.08
N GLY A 698 7.77 -36.44 0.86
CA GLY A 698 8.94 -35.56 0.84
C GLY A 698 8.85 -34.47 -0.23
N VAL A 699 8.46 -34.83 -1.46
CA VAL A 699 8.25 -33.85 -2.54
C VAL A 699 7.17 -32.82 -2.17
N LEU A 700 6.08 -33.28 -1.56
CA LEU A 700 5.03 -32.36 -1.07
C LEU A 700 5.58 -31.41 -0.01
N VAL A 701 6.34 -31.91 0.97
CA VAL A 701 7.00 -31.10 2.01
C VAL A 701 7.98 -30.11 1.38
N LEU A 702 8.77 -30.53 0.39
CA LEU A 702 9.72 -29.65 -0.30
C LEU A 702 8.98 -28.50 -1.01
N VAL A 703 7.97 -28.81 -1.83
CA VAL A 703 7.25 -27.79 -2.62
C VAL A 703 6.48 -26.84 -1.71
N ILE A 704 5.62 -27.36 -0.81
CA ILE A 704 4.83 -26.52 0.10
C ILE A 704 5.76 -25.77 1.05
N GLY A 705 6.79 -26.41 1.56
CA GLY A 705 7.76 -25.80 2.45
C GLY A 705 8.47 -24.60 1.80
N HIS A 706 8.98 -24.74 0.57
CA HIS A 706 9.61 -23.61 -0.14
C HIS A 706 8.62 -22.53 -0.54
N LEU A 707 7.36 -22.86 -0.88
CA LEU A 707 6.32 -21.84 -1.09
C LEU A 707 6.03 -21.04 0.18
N LEU A 708 5.97 -21.72 1.34
CA LEU A 708 5.80 -21.05 2.64
C LEU A 708 7.03 -20.19 2.98
N VAL A 709 8.25 -20.67 2.76
CA VAL A 709 9.49 -19.89 2.98
C VAL A 709 9.53 -18.69 2.05
N LEU A 710 9.06 -18.83 0.80
CA LEU A 710 8.93 -17.73 -0.15
C LEU A 710 7.96 -16.67 0.39
N ALA A 711 6.72 -17.05 0.71
CA ALA A 711 5.68 -16.15 1.17
C ALA A 711 6.05 -15.45 2.50
N LEU A 712 6.48 -16.21 3.51
CA LEU A 712 6.92 -15.66 4.80
C LEU A 712 8.19 -14.82 4.67
N GLY A 713 9.10 -15.18 3.76
CA GLY A 713 10.31 -14.45 3.47
C GLY A 713 10.00 -13.05 2.91
N VAL A 714 9.12 -12.96 1.88
CA VAL A 714 8.69 -11.68 1.30
C VAL A 714 8.04 -10.80 2.37
N THR A 715 7.05 -11.36 3.07
CA THR A 715 6.30 -10.59 4.07
C THR A 715 7.20 -10.09 5.19
N SER A 716 8.03 -10.97 5.76
CA SER A 716 8.90 -10.61 6.88
C SER A 716 10.00 -9.63 6.47
N ALA A 717 10.71 -9.89 5.36
CA ALA A 717 11.77 -9.00 4.90
C ALA A 717 11.20 -7.66 4.41
N GLY A 718 10.09 -7.67 3.68
CA GLY A 718 9.41 -6.47 3.19
C GLY A 718 8.96 -5.57 4.33
N LEU A 719 8.21 -6.12 5.31
CA LEU A 719 7.75 -5.36 6.47
C LEU A 719 8.89 -4.78 7.32
N GLN A 720 9.99 -5.54 7.51
CA GLN A 720 11.11 -5.03 8.28
C GLN A 720 11.92 -3.98 7.50
N ALA A 721 12.11 -4.15 6.19
CA ALA A 721 12.76 -3.14 5.35
C ALA A 721 11.95 -1.83 5.34
N VAL A 722 10.65 -1.89 5.04
CA VAL A 722 9.73 -0.74 5.07
C VAL A 722 9.76 -0.05 6.45
N ARG A 723 9.75 -0.83 7.54
CA ARG A 723 9.78 -0.25 8.87
C ARG A 723 11.08 0.50 9.16
N LEU A 724 12.24 -0.01 8.71
CA LEU A 724 13.53 0.66 8.89
C LEU A 724 13.57 1.99 8.12
N GLU A 725 12.95 2.03 6.94
CA GLU A 725 12.84 3.25 6.14
C GLU A 725 11.87 4.26 6.77
N TYR A 726 10.62 3.85 7.04
CA TYR A 726 9.58 4.77 7.47
C TYR A 726 9.72 5.23 8.92
N VAL A 727 10.01 4.30 9.84
CA VAL A 727 10.04 4.62 11.28
C VAL A 727 11.39 5.14 11.73
N GLU A 728 12.49 4.51 11.25
CA GLU A 728 13.84 4.86 11.72
C GLU A 728 14.48 5.97 10.86
N PHE A 729 14.25 6.00 9.54
CA PHE A 729 14.92 6.91 8.62
C PHE A 729 14.05 8.15 8.30
N PHE A 730 12.85 8.00 7.75
CA PHE A 730 12.01 9.13 7.33
C PHE A 730 11.68 10.09 8.49
N ASN A 731 11.30 9.57 9.65
CA ASN A 731 10.97 10.38 10.84
C ASN A 731 12.10 11.30 11.33
N LYS A 732 13.23 11.41 10.62
CA LYS A 732 14.34 12.28 10.98
C LYS A 732 14.41 13.56 10.17
N PHE A 733 13.74 13.62 9.00
CA PHE A 733 13.80 14.77 8.13
C PHE A 733 12.58 14.90 7.20
N PHE A 734 11.62 13.98 7.28
CA PHE A 734 10.51 13.91 6.35
C PHE A 734 9.19 14.00 7.10
N ASP A 735 8.46 15.08 6.90
CA ASP A 735 7.13 15.35 7.46
C ASP A 735 6.04 15.06 6.43
N GLY A 736 6.30 15.32 5.15
CA GLY A 736 5.38 15.13 4.04
C GLY A 736 4.29 16.20 3.97
N GLY A 737 3.14 15.84 3.41
CA GLY A 737 2.00 16.76 3.26
C GLY A 737 2.06 17.64 2.01
N GLY A 738 2.94 17.32 1.05
CA GLY A 738 3.00 18.03 -0.22
C GLY A 738 1.70 17.91 -1.02
N ARG A 739 1.29 19.01 -1.67
CA ARG A 739 0.12 19.06 -2.55
C ARG A 739 0.44 18.32 -3.86
N GLU A 740 -0.52 17.55 -4.35
CA GLU A 740 -0.42 16.91 -5.66
C GLU A 740 -0.51 17.97 -6.77
N TYR A 741 0.27 17.76 -7.83
CA TYR A 741 0.15 18.54 -9.05
C TYR A 741 -0.91 17.89 -9.92
N GLU A 742 -2.04 18.57 -10.10
CA GLU A 742 -3.18 18.13 -10.87
C GLU A 742 -3.43 19.12 -12.02
N PRO A 743 -2.68 19.00 -13.12
CA PRO A 743 -2.84 19.95 -14.23
C PRO A 743 -4.24 19.85 -14.84
N PHE A 744 -4.82 20.99 -15.12
CA PHE A 744 -6.09 21.13 -15.81
C PHE A 744 -5.96 20.66 -17.25
N GLY A 745 -6.40 19.42 -17.49
CA GLY A 745 -6.27 18.75 -18.78
C GLY A 745 -6.66 17.28 -18.68
N TYR A 746 -6.54 16.57 -19.78
CA TYR A 746 -6.89 15.14 -19.85
C TYR A 746 -6.00 14.39 -20.83
N ASP A 747 -5.42 13.29 -20.38
CA ASP A 747 -4.65 12.38 -21.24
C ASP A 747 -5.60 11.46 -22.00
N ARG A 748 -5.90 11.78 -23.27
CA ARG A 748 -6.85 11.03 -24.08
C ARG A 748 -6.35 9.62 -24.38
N GLN A 749 -7.20 8.64 -24.08
CA GLN A 749 -6.94 7.21 -24.30
C GLN A 749 -7.92 6.59 -25.33
N PHE A 750 -9.18 7.00 -25.29
CA PHE A 750 -10.27 6.38 -26.04
C PHE A 750 -10.80 7.28 -27.16
N THR A 751 -10.53 8.58 -27.09
CA THR A 751 -10.95 9.55 -28.11
C THR A 751 -9.75 10.09 -28.92
N THR A 752 -10.04 10.52 -30.14
CA THR A 752 -9.13 11.34 -30.96
C THR A 752 -9.71 12.72 -31.11
N GLU A 753 -8.87 13.74 -31.23
CA GLU A 753 -9.32 15.11 -31.57
C GLU A 753 -10.00 15.12 -32.94
N ASP A 754 -11.06 15.98 -33.09
CA ASP A 754 -11.79 16.20 -34.32
C ASP A 754 -10.89 16.84 -35.41
#